data_77682a4d776cf700014b857635213d26
#
_entry.id   77682a4d776cf700014b857635213d26
#
_cell.length_a   1.000
_cell.length_b   1.000
_cell.length_c   1.000
_cell.angle_alpha   90.00
_cell.angle_beta   90.00
_cell.angle_gamma   90.00
#
_symmetry.space_group_name_H-M   'P 1'
#
loop_
_entity.id
_entity.type
_entity.pdbx_description
1 polymer ?
#
loop_
_entity_poly.entity_id
_entity_poly.type
_entity_poly.pdbx_seq_one_letter_code
_entity_poly.pdbx_strand_id
1 'polypeptide(L)'
;KRRKIKFIQADILNLESSKPFIEEADIVHHLAGITDVAYVKKESDKAKDDLTAKVAIEGTANVLKSMNADATIVFPSTHVVFEGLKEQKENLDENEKTNTFLTYSTSKVENENQIIKSGKKYAIFRLGSVYGFSTDTMRINIMPNLFSKIASQNGKIKLFGGGVQLKSLVPLIDVTRCFKFVEEKEDFKNGIYNLSKENCTVKDVADICKKINPKLEVISTDDEVPNKGYSMSNKKLLNTGFEFVNNLETCIEEMITKWSFEKFDKNLEYTFKGVREFIDERGKISNYDLPEPINMIGYIESKKGTMRANHFHPVQEQKCLLIKGQFISIYKDLVDGKSTKVTHVVNEGDMIVTQPNVAHTMIFTEDTIFLNLVRGEREHENYGITHTIPYKFVNEEEKKLLSSIYKFNCRCCGSKKLKRALSLGYQPLANKLLENINDETKVYPLELNVCEECFNCQLSVVINSDEMFSNYLYQSSTTQSFREHFILAAKKYISDFKLDVNSYIIDVGSNDGIGLKPFLDLGFSNIQGIEPAKNLADLANKNGINTFHGYLDEKALNPIKNGADLLLASNVFAHADDLKSMAESMKKLIKPEGKIIIEVQYILNTLKDLSFDNIYHEHTNYWSATTLINFLRNLGLYVFSIEKIDTHGGSIRAYVSKDKKLAIDESVKLILEEELKFGIKRLSTYLEFGKSIEKLKINFNKNFEKYKNKNIIFYGSPAKATTKLNYFNIDKDKYQTIEDNELKIGKYIPNVNVEICSKNNLKKSNFDYIIVLAWNFFDEIKKNNNRLSKNFLKITDLEKDQIN
;
A
#
# COMPACT_ATOMS: atom_id res chain seq x y z
N LYS A 1 -24.78 23.04 0.55
CA LYS A 1 -24.34 23.97 1.63
C LYS A 1 -23.56 23.12 2.64
N ARG A 2 -22.23 23.27 2.75
CA ARG A 2 -21.46 22.71 3.88
C ARG A 2 -21.89 23.46 5.14
N ARG A 3 -22.54 22.77 6.10
CA ARG A 3 -22.81 23.31 7.42
C ARG A 3 -21.47 23.62 8.08
N LYS A 4 -21.27 24.85 8.55
CA LYS A 4 -20.08 25.23 9.33
C LYS A 4 -20.23 24.59 10.71
N ILE A 5 -19.39 23.63 11.06
CA ILE A 5 -19.28 23.10 12.41
C ILE A 5 -18.35 24.04 13.19
N LYS A 6 -18.81 24.53 14.33
CA LYS A 6 -18.00 25.31 15.27
C LYS A 6 -17.70 24.42 16.49
N PHE A 7 -16.44 24.16 16.75
CA PHE A 7 -16.00 23.46 17.96
C PHE A 7 -15.71 24.47 19.07
N ILE A 8 -16.24 24.20 20.28
CA ILE A 8 -16.05 25.04 21.46
C ILE A 8 -15.72 24.12 22.62
N GLN A 9 -14.64 24.43 23.33
CA GLN A 9 -14.27 23.74 24.55
C GLN A 9 -14.98 24.40 25.74
N ALA A 10 -15.81 23.65 26.44
CA ALA A 10 -16.55 24.11 27.62
C ALA A 10 -16.73 22.98 28.63
N ASP A 11 -16.91 23.32 29.90
CA ASP A 11 -17.24 22.39 30.99
C ASP A 11 -18.68 22.61 31.42
N ILE A 12 -19.50 21.55 31.40
CA ILE A 12 -20.92 21.62 31.81
C ILE A 12 -21.09 21.90 33.32
N LEU A 13 -20.08 21.71 34.14
CA LEU A 13 -20.07 22.12 35.53
C LEU A 13 -19.86 23.66 35.69
N ASN A 14 -19.34 24.33 34.67
CA ASN A 14 -19.17 25.77 34.63
C ASN A 14 -20.25 26.40 33.75
N LEU A 15 -21.31 26.87 34.37
CA LEU A 15 -22.48 27.46 33.72
C LEU A 15 -22.07 28.61 32.74
N GLU A 16 -21.19 29.47 33.14
CA GLU A 16 -20.78 30.66 32.33
C GLU A 16 -20.03 30.25 31.06
N SER A 17 -19.29 29.13 31.09
CA SER A 17 -18.53 28.64 29.94
C SER A 17 -19.43 28.01 28.85
N SER A 18 -20.56 27.46 29.22
CA SER A 18 -21.45 26.69 28.32
C SER A 18 -22.71 27.46 27.92
N LYS A 19 -23.23 28.33 28.78
CA LYS A 19 -24.51 29.09 28.59
C LYS A 19 -24.61 29.82 27.27
N PRO A 20 -23.61 30.65 26.84
CA PRO A 20 -23.76 31.45 25.63
C PRO A 20 -24.01 30.66 24.36
N PHE A 21 -23.62 29.37 24.35
CA PHE A 21 -23.77 28.51 23.20
C PHE A 21 -25.01 27.61 23.27
N ILE A 22 -25.50 27.32 24.46
CA ILE A 22 -26.68 26.48 24.69
C ILE A 22 -27.96 27.33 24.55
N GLU A 23 -27.95 28.58 24.99
CA GLU A 23 -29.15 29.45 24.96
C GLU A 23 -29.61 29.84 23.55
N GLU A 24 -28.69 29.78 22.55
CA GLU A 24 -29.02 30.05 21.14
C GLU A 24 -29.46 28.77 20.38
N ALA A 25 -29.42 27.60 21.02
CA ALA A 25 -29.70 26.33 20.34
C ALA A 25 -31.20 26.00 20.35
N ASP A 26 -31.73 25.57 19.20
CA ASP A 26 -33.10 25.04 19.06
C ASP A 26 -33.17 23.58 19.59
N ILE A 27 -32.09 22.82 19.41
CA ILE A 27 -31.98 21.43 19.86
C ILE A 27 -30.66 21.23 20.59
N VAL A 28 -30.70 20.63 21.77
CA VAL A 28 -29.54 20.30 22.56
C VAL A 28 -29.42 18.78 22.75
N HIS A 29 -28.40 18.17 22.09
CA HIS A 29 -28.05 16.78 22.35
C HIS A 29 -27.12 16.74 23.59
N HIS A 30 -27.69 16.39 24.74
CA HIS A 30 -26.95 16.34 26.00
C HIS A 30 -26.22 15.00 26.16
N LEU A 31 -25.05 14.87 25.52
CA LEU A 31 -24.23 13.65 25.52
C LEU A 31 -23.14 13.67 26.61
N ALA A 32 -22.88 14.83 27.21
CA ALA A 32 -21.84 14.98 28.22
C ALA A 32 -22.16 14.16 29.48
N GLY A 33 -21.20 13.36 29.94
CA GLY A 33 -21.33 12.54 31.14
C GLY A 33 -20.19 11.55 31.25
N ILE A 34 -19.97 11.03 32.47
CA ILE A 34 -19.00 10.00 32.74
C ILE A 34 -19.66 8.63 32.54
N THR A 35 -19.14 7.83 31.63
CA THR A 35 -19.71 6.52 31.24
C THR A 35 -18.82 5.34 31.61
N ASP A 36 -17.58 5.59 32.05
CA ASP A 36 -16.65 4.56 32.50
C ASP A 36 -16.92 4.23 33.98
N VAL A 37 -17.80 3.30 34.19
CA VAL A 37 -18.30 2.91 35.52
C VAL A 37 -18.02 1.43 35.83
N ALA A 38 -17.85 1.13 37.13
CA ALA A 38 -17.74 -0.24 37.57
C ALA A 38 -18.99 -1.06 37.26
N TYR A 39 -18.81 -2.29 36.79
CA TYR A 39 -19.93 -3.23 36.57
C TYR A 39 -20.36 -3.99 37.82
N VAL A 40 -19.50 -4.00 38.86
CA VAL A 40 -19.75 -4.65 40.14
C VAL A 40 -19.35 -3.71 41.26
N LYS A 41 -20.13 -3.71 42.35
CA LYS A 41 -19.95 -2.81 43.48
C LYS A 41 -18.56 -2.92 44.15
N LYS A 42 -17.86 -4.05 44.01
CA LYS A 42 -16.49 -4.26 44.52
C LYS A 42 -15.41 -3.43 43.80
N GLU A 43 -15.70 -2.93 42.61
CA GLU A 43 -14.77 -2.14 41.76
C GLU A 43 -15.07 -0.63 41.86
N SER A 44 -16.05 -0.23 42.72
CA SER A 44 -16.44 1.18 42.80
C SER A 44 -15.39 1.98 43.56
N ASP A 45 -14.90 3.05 42.92
CA ASP A 45 -14.07 4.07 43.51
C ASP A 45 -14.94 5.24 43.95
N LYS A 46 -14.97 5.54 45.27
CA LYS A 46 -15.83 6.57 45.83
C LYS A 46 -15.60 7.95 45.18
N ALA A 47 -14.36 8.33 44.88
CA ALA A 47 -14.06 9.63 44.28
C ALA A 47 -14.58 9.70 42.81
N LYS A 48 -14.49 8.59 42.09
CA LYS A 48 -15.01 8.46 40.73
C LYS A 48 -16.53 8.45 40.73
N ASP A 49 -17.16 7.79 41.70
CA ASP A 49 -18.64 7.76 41.87
C ASP A 49 -19.18 9.13 42.22
N ASP A 50 -18.54 9.87 43.13
CA ASP A 50 -18.91 11.24 43.53
C ASP A 50 -18.78 12.20 42.31
N LEU A 51 -17.72 12.08 41.54
CA LEU A 51 -17.54 12.90 40.30
C LEU A 51 -18.58 12.54 39.24
N THR A 52 -18.88 11.23 39.08
CA THR A 52 -19.91 10.77 38.14
C THR A 52 -21.28 11.36 38.48
N ALA A 53 -21.68 11.29 39.76
CA ALA A 53 -22.94 11.87 40.24
C ALA A 53 -22.94 13.40 40.06
N LYS A 54 -21.86 14.07 40.41
CA LYS A 54 -21.75 15.53 40.28
C LYS A 54 -21.90 15.96 38.83
N VAL A 55 -21.10 15.40 37.90
CA VAL A 55 -21.15 15.75 36.46
C VAL A 55 -22.55 15.46 35.90
N ALA A 56 -23.16 14.35 36.26
CA ALA A 56 -24.50 14.02 35.80
C ALA A 56 -25.54 15.02 36.33
N ILE A 57 -25.65 15.19 37.65
CA ILE A 57 -26.75 15.95 38.27
C ILE A 57 -26.57 17.46 38.09
N GLU A 58 -25.43 18.01 38.51
CA GLU A 58 -25.15 19.43 38.41
C GLU A 58 -24.97 19.87 36.94
N GLY A 59 -24.27 19.05 36.14
CA GLY A 59 -24.07 19.32 34.69
C GLY A 59 -25.40 19.37 33.93
N THR A 60 -26.31 18.41 34.17
CA THR A 60 -27.65 18.41 33.55
C THR A 60 -28.46 19.63 34.01
N ALA A 61 -28.42 19.98 35.31
CA ALA A 61 -29.12 21.16 35.82
C ALA A 61 -28.60 22.47 35.14
N ASN A 62 -27.29 22.58 34.91
CA ASN A 62 -26.69 23.72 34.24
C ASN A 62 -27.10 23.78 32.74
N VAL A 63 -27.12 22.65 32.05
CA VAL A 63 -27.59 22.58 30.67
C VAL A 63 -29.06 23.04 30.59
N LEU A 64 -29.93 22.52 31.43
CA LEU A 64 -31.35 22.89 31.46
C LEU A 64 -31.58 24.37 31.77
N LYS A 65 -30.81 24.97 32.69
CA LYS A 65 -30.84 26.41 33.01
C LYS A 65 -30.36 27.26 31.85
N SER A 66 -29.44 26.77 31.04
CA SER A 66 -28.87 27.46 29.89
C SER A 66 -29.77 27.42 28.66
N MET A 67 -30.61 26.43 28.55
CA MET A 67 -31.51 26.26 27.38
C MET A 67 -32.58 27.32 27.29
N ASN A 68 -32.86 27.74 26.09
CA ASN A 68 -33.99 28.58 25.82
C ASN A 68 -35.37 27.86 26.07
N ALA A 69 -36.46 28.59 26.29
CA ALA A 69 -37.75 28.03 26.70
C ALA A 69 -38.34 27.03 25.68
N ASP A 70 -38.12 27.31 24.39
CA ASP A 70 -38.67 26.53 23.28
C ASP A 70 -37.76 25.42 22.79
N ALA A 71 -36.51 25.38 23.28
CA ALA A 71 -35.51 24.40 22.87
C ALA A 71 -35.89 22.97 23.30
N THR A 72 -35.55 22.00 22.45
CA THR A 72 -35.74 20.58 22.71
C THR A 72 -34.41 19.94 23.23
N ILE A 73 -34.51 19.19 24.33
CA ILE A 73 -33.37 18.36 24.79
C ILE A 73 -33.53 16.91 24.33
N VAL A 74 -32.49 16.38 23.68
CA VAL A 74 -32.35 14.97 23.33
C VAL A 74 -31.35 14.35 24.30
N PHE A 75 -31.79 13.37 25.09
CA PHE A 75 -30.96 12.81 26.17
C PHE A 75 -30.82 11.29 26.05
N PRO A 76 -29.59 10.77 25.89
CA PRO A 76 -29.32 9.34 25.96
C PRO A 76 -29.28 8.89 27.42
N SER A 77 -30.36 8.29 27.87
CA SER A 77 -30.41 7.50 29.09
C SER A 77 -29.90 6.07 28.81
N THR A 78 -30.18 5.11 29.65
CA THR A 78 -29.59 3.76 29.56
C THR A 78 -30.60 2.68 29.93
N HIS A 79 -30.45 1.48 29.34
CA HIS A 79 -31.19 0.31 29.78
C HIS A 79 -30.79 -0.13 31.19
N VAL A 80 -29.59 0.24 31.67
CA VAL A 80 -29.08 -0.18 33.00
C VAL A 80 -29.94 0.35 34.15
N VAL A 81 -30.92 1.21 33.88
CA VAL A 81 -31.92 1.62 34.91
C VAL A 81 -32.72 0.44 35.46
N PHE A 82 -32.62 -0.74 34.87
CA PHE A 82 -33.26 -1.99 35.31
C PHE A 82 -32.28 -3.01 35.89
N GLU A 83 -31.02 -2.64 36.15
CA GLU A 83 -29.95 -3.58 36.56
C GLU A 83 -30.18 -4.31 37.89
N GLY A 84 -31.01 -3.75 38.75
CA GLY A 84 -31.33 -4.32 40.06
C GLY A 84 -32.40 -5.43 40.02
N LEU A 85 -32.91 -5.78 38.85
CA LEU A 85 -33.85 -6.89 38.69
C LEU A 85 -33.17 -8.21 39.02
N LYS A 86 -33.78 -8.97 39.95
CA LYS A 86 -33.25 -10.28 40.37
C LYS A 86 -33.67 -11.43 39.47
N GLU A 87 -34.85 -11.30 38.85
CA GLU A 87 -35.41 -12.30 37.95
C GLU A 87 -35.33 -11.82 36.50
N GLN A 88 -35.24 -12.76 35.57
CA GLN A 88 -35.31 -12.45 34.15
C GLN A 88 -36.68 -11.88 33.82
N LYS A 89 -36.72 -10.71 33.16
CA LYS A 89 -37.92 -10.10 32.63
C LYS A 89 -37.78 -9.78 31.17
N GLU A 90 -38.85 -9.93 30.42
CA GLU A 90 -38.86 -9.66 29.00
C GLU A 90 -39.82 -8.54 28.65
N ASN A 91 -39.48 -7.84 27.55
CA ASN A 91 -40.30 -6.79 26.94
C ASN A 91 -40.67 -5.64 27.89
N LEU A 92 -39.74 -5.22 28.76
CA LEU A 92 -39.91 -4.05 29.63
C LEU A 92 -40.25 -2.81 28.79
N ASP A 93 -41.40 -2.19 29.05
CA ASP A 93 -41.78 -0.94 28.41
C ASP A 93 -41.25 0.29 29.20
N GLU A 94 -41.54 1.48 28.72
CA GLU A 94 -41.04 2.72 29.31
C GLU A 94 -41.73 3.08 30.64
N ASN A 95 -42.87 2.45 30.98
CA ASN A 95 -43.64 2.64 32.21
C ASN A 95 -43.16 1.70 33.35
N GLU A 96 -42.33 0.70 33.00
CA GLU A 96 -41.81 -0.22 34.00
C GLU A 96 -40.95 0.54 35.04
N LYS A 97 -41.14 0.19 36.33
CA LYS A 97 -40.42 0.84 37.42
C LYS A 97 -38.94 0.56 37.35
N THR A 98 -38.14 1.64 37.32
CA THR A 98 -36.68 1.54 37.38
C THR A 98 -36.21 0.91 38.68
N ASN A 99 -35.14 0.11 38.60
CA ASN A 99 -34.52 -0.54 39.74
C ASN A 99 -32.99 -0.45 39.60
N THR A 100 -32.41 0.58 40.21
CA THR A 100 -30.98 0.93 40.08
C THR A 100 -30.23 0.66 41.36
N PHE A 101 -28.93 0.34 41.28
CA PHE A 101 -28.06 0.23 42.46
C PHE A 101 -26.65 0.82 42.22
N LEU A 102 -26.24 1.05 40.96
CA LEU A 102 -24.99 1.70 40.66
C LEU A 102 -25.15 3.23 40.56
N THR A 103 -24.14 3.99 40.90
CA THR A 103 -24.14 5.45 40.83
C THR A 103 -24.48 5.95 39.43
N TYR A 104 -23.99 5.29 38.38
CA TYR A 104 -24.29 5.65 37.00
C TYR A 104 -25.77 5.56 36.66
N SER A 105 -26.39 4.42 36.89
CA SER A 105 -27.79 4.19 36.58
C SER A 105 -28.72 5.06 37.43
N THR A 106 -28.39 5.25 38.70
CA THR A 106 -29.14 6.12 39.61
C THR A 106 -29.05 7.58 39.14
N SER A 107 -27.88 8.06 38.75
CA SER A 107 -27.71 9.40 38.21
C SER A 107 -28.48 9.60 36.88
N LYS A 108 -28.57 8.55 36.03
CA LYS A 108 -29.34 8.62 34.79
C LYS A 108 -30.84 8.77 35.05
N VAL A 109 -31.38 8.04 36.06
CA VAL A 109 -32.79 8.19 36.48
C VAL A 109 -33.03 9.59 37.04
N GLU A 110 -32.11 10.14 37.81
CA GLU A 110 -32.24 11.53 38.29
C GLU A 110 -32.21 12.56 37.15
N ASN A 111 -31.38 12.35 36.14
CA ASN A 111 -31.37 13.20 34.92
C ASN A 111 -32.73 13.10 34.16
N GLU A 112 -33.33 11.89 34.01
CA GLU A 112 -34.67 11.75 33.44
C GLU A 112 -35.65 12.62 34.21
N ASN A 113 -35.64 12.54 35.56
CA ASN A 113 -36.51 13.33 36.42
C ASN A 113 -36.31 14.85 36.32
N GLN A 114 -35.04 15.30 36.26
CA GLN A 114 -34.73 16.71 36.11
C GLN A 114 -35.24 17.24 34.77
N ILE A 115 -35.06 16.48 33.68
CA ILE A 115 -35.50 16.86 32.34
C ILE A 115 -37.03 16.93 32.28
N ILE A 116 -37.73 15.93 32.78
CA ILE A 116 -39.18 15.90 32.83
C ILE A 116 -39.74 17.08 33.63
N LYS A 117 -39.17 17.36 34.81
CA LYS A 117 -39.61 18.48 35.70
C LYS A 117 -39.25 19.86 35.15
N SER A 118 -38.33 19.97 34.19
CA SER A 118 -37.85 21.24 33.66
C SER A 118 -38.90 22.01 32.86
N GLY A 119 -39.95 21.34 32.40
CA GLY A 119 -40.96 21.91 31.48
C GLY A 119 -40.50 22.14 30.05
N LYS A 120 -39.25 21.78 29.71
CA LYS A 120 -38.69 21.86 28.34
C LYS A 120 -39.29 20.79 27.43
N LYS A 121 -39.22 20.98 26.11
CA LYS A 121 -39.47 19.87 25.16
C LYS A 121 -38.33 18.84 25.29
N TYR A 122 -38.64 17.56 25.24
CA TYR A 122 -37.64 16.52 25.43
C TYR A 122 -37.92 15.22 24.68
N ALA A 123 -36.82 14.52 24.34
CA ALA A 123 -36.80 13.14 23.93
C ALA A 123 -35.72 12.40 24.75
N ILE A 124 -36.15 11.49 25.59
CA ILE A 124 -35.24 10.67 26.43
C ILE A 124 -35.19 9.27 25.85
N PHE A 125 -34.00 8.79 25.55
CA PHE A 125 -33.78 7.45 25.00
C PHE A 125 -33.08 6.55 26.00
N ARG A 126 -33.75 5.49 26.47
CA ARG A 126 -33.09 4.41 27.20
C ARG A 126 -32.43 3.47 26.21
N LEU A 127 -31.13 3.69 25.99
CA LEU A 127 -30.35 2.95 25.02
C LEU A 127 -30.12 1.51 25.47
N GLY A 128 -30.35 0.52 24.62
CA GLY A 128 -29.74 -0.79 24.73
C GLY A 128 -28.21 -0.73 24.73
N SER A 129 -27.51 -1.85 24.94
CA SER A 129 -26.07 -1.88 24.78
C SER A 129 -25.71 -1.53 23.36
N VAL A 130 -25.03 -0.38 23.18
CA VAL A 130 -24.70 0.18 21.88
C VAL A 130 -23.52 -0.57 21.30
N TYR A 131 -23.67 -1.15 20.13
CA TYR A 131 -22.64 -1.90 19.43
C TYR A 131 -22.43 -1.40 17.98
N GLY A 132 -21.25 -1.71 17.42
CA GLY A 132 -20.90 -1.35 16.06
C GLY A 132 -19.53 -0.71 15.98
N PHE A 133 -18.94 -0.71 14.80
CA PHE A 133 -17.59 -0.19 14.56
C PHE A 133 -17.55 1.34 14.61
N SER A 134 -16.51 1.87 15.28
CA SER A 134 -16.12 3.28 15.24
C SER A 134 -14.60 3.40 15.16
N THR A 135 -14.12 4.39 14.39
CA THR A 135 -12.69 4.64 14.19
C THR A 135 -12.06 5.47 15.31
N ASP A 136 -12.84 6.31 15.99
CA ASP A 136 -12.30 7.30 16.92
C ASP A 136 -12.35 6.82 18.38
N THR A 137 -13.56 6.56 18.87
CA THR A 137 -13.77 6.10 20.24
C THR A 137 -14.74 4.94 20.24
N MET A 138 -14.26 3.78 20.60
CA MET A 138 -15.07 2.58 20.64
C MET A 138 -14.92 1.88 21.98
N ARG A 139 -16.05 1.57 22.59
CA ARG A 139 -16.06 0.81 23.83
C ARG A 139 -15.98 -0.70 23.52
N ILE A 140 -14.77 -1.25 23.49
CA ILE A 140 -14.53 -2.66 23.10
C ILE A 140 -15.14 -3.63 24.09
N ASN A 141 -15.21 -3.31 25.39
CA ASN A 141 -15.76 -4.17 26.43
C ASN A 141 -17.30 -4.31 26.41
N ILE A 142 -18.00 -3.68 25.49
CA ILE A 142 -19.39 -4.02 25.18
C ILE A 142 -19.42 -5.39 24.51
N MET A 143 -20.28 -6.29 24.98
CA MET A 143 -20.22 -7.71 24.65
C MET A 143 -20.19 -8.02 23.14
N PRO A 144 -21.07 -7.47 22.26
CA PRO A 144 -20.97 -7.74 20.81
C PRO A 144 -19.65 -7.25 20.21
N ASN A 145 -19.14 -6.09 20.66
CA ASN A 145 -17.87 -5.55 20.20
C ASN A 145 -16.70 -6.43 20.63
N LEU A 146 -16.68 -6.84 21.90
CA LEU A 146 -15.64 -7.71 22.46
C LEU A 146 -15.62 -9.08 21.75
N PHE A 147 -16.79 -9.69 21.56
CA PHE A 147 -16.90 -11.00 20.91
C PHE A 147 -16.46 -10.93 19.46
N SER A 148 -16.85 -9.88 18.74
CA SER A 148 -16.40 -9.64 17.37
C SER A 148 -14.88 -9.46 17.30
N LYS A 149 -14.28 -8.73 18.25
CA LYS A 149 -12.82 -8.56 18.33
C LYS A 149 -12.11 -9.88 18.61
N ILE A 150 -12.61 -10.68 19.55
CA ILE A 150 -12.06 -12.02 19.85
C ILE A 150 -12.19 -12.93 18.61
N ALA A 151 -13.35 -12.91 17.96
CA ALA A 151 -13.61 -13.71 16.77
C ALA A 151 -12.68 -13.32 15.61
N SER A 152 -12.43 -12.02 15.42
CA SER A 152 -11.51 -11.55 14.36
C SER A 152 -10.07 -12.04 14.55
N GLN A 153 -9.71 -12.46 15.75
CA GLN A 153 -8.37 -12.92 16.12
C GLN A 153 -8.29 -14.45 16.29
N ASN A 154 -9.31 -15.21 15.86
CA ASN A 154 -9.42 -16.66 16.09
C ASN A 154 -9.25 -17.04 17.56
N GLY A 155 -9.74 -16.19 18.46
CA GLY A 155 -9.59 -16.36 19.90
C GLY A 155 -10.60 -17.32 20.53
N LYS A 156 -10.77 -17.20 21.88
CA LYS A 156 -11.69 -18.04 22.66
C LYS A 156 -12.70 -17.17 23.39
N ILE A 157 -13.98 -17.43 23.19
CA ILE A 157 -15.08 -16.82 23.95
C ILE A 157 -15.49 -17.78 25.07
N LYS A 158 -15.50 -17.30 26.31
CA LYS A 158 -16.00 -18.05 27.48
C LYS A 158 -17.43 -17.60 27.82
N LEU A 159 -18.38 -18.52 27.78
CA LEU A 159 -19.78 -18.28 28.11
C LEU A 159 -20.05 -18.73 29.53
N PHE A 160 -20.17 -17.79 30.45
CA PHE A 160 -20.52 -18.07 31.86
C PHE A 160 -21.99 -18.50 31.96
N GLY A 161 -22.26 -19.59 32.68
CA GLY A 161 -23.59 -20.17 32.80
C GLY A 161 -24.23 -20.48 31.43
N GLY A 162 -23.44 -20.96 30.46
CA GLY A 162 -23.93 -21.28 29.14
C GLY A 162 -24.35 -20.07 28.30
N GLY A 163 -24.15 -18.84 28.78
CA GLY A 163 -24.46 -17.62 28.02
C GLY A 163 -25.96 -17.30 27.94
N VAL A 164 -26.76 -17.74 28.90
CA VAL A 164 -28.25 -17.58 28.90
C VAL A 164 -28.72 -16.15 29.22
N GLN A 165 -27.82 -15.25 29.60
CA GLN A 165 -28.18 -13.88 30.01
C GLN A 165 -28.79 -13.10 28.84
N LEU A 166 -29.99 -12.56 29.08
CA LEU A 166 -30.73 -11.77 28.08
C LEU A 166 -30.21 -10.32 28.01
N LYS A 167 -30.06 -9.79 26.81
CA LYS A 167 -29.53 -8.44 26.54
C LYS A 167 -30.39 -7.73 25.51
N SER A 168 -30.57 -6.42 25.71
CA SER A 168 -31.12 -5.53 24.70
C SER A 168 -29.99 -4.76 24.03
N LEU A 169 -29.91 -4.84 22.72
CA LEU A 169 -28.81 -4.31 21.92
C LEU A 169 -29.32 -3.28 20.90
N VAL A 170 -28.47 -2.32 20.53
CA VAL A 170 -28.79 -1.33 19.50
C VAL A 170 -27.57 -0.99 18.66
N PRO A 171 -27.67 -0.98 17.31
CA PRO A 171 -26.58 -0.54 16.43
C PRO A 171 -26.25 0.93 16.62
N LEU A 172 -24.97 1.29 16.70
CA LEU A 172 -24.48 2.68 16.84
C LEU A 172 -25.05 3.61 15.75
N ILE A 173 -25.12 3.12 14.51
CA ILE A 173 -25.63 3.91 13.40
C ILE A 173 -27.12 4.22 13.57
N ASP A 174 -27.90 3.29 14.12
CA ASP A 174 -29.32 3.52 14.35
C ASP A 174 -29.59 4.45 15.54
N VAL A 175 -28.66 4.52 16.51
CA VAL A 175 -28.69 5.55 17.57
C VAL A 175 -28.54 6.94 16.94
N THR A 176 -27.56 7.14 16.08
CA THR A 176 -27.34 8.43 15.40
C THR A 176 -28.49 8.80 14.48
N ARG A 177 -29.07 7.81 13.79
CA ARG A 177 -30.27 8.02 12.93
C ARG A 177 -31.51 8.39 13.75
N CYS A 178 -31.67 7.78 14.92
CA CYS A 178 -32.78 8.10 15.82
C CYS A 178 -32.66 9.54 16.33
N PHE A 179 -31.47 9.99 16.71
CA PHE A 179 -31.29 11.39 17.15
C PHE A 179 -31.60 12.38 16.00
N LYS A 180 -31.14 12.09 14.78
CA LYS A 180 -31.47 12.89 13.61
C LYS A 180 -32.99 12.85 13.28
N PHE A 181 -33.64 11.71 13.46
CA PHE A 181 -35.08 11.58 13.25
C PHE A 181 -35.89 12.53 14.15
N VAL A 182 -35.43 12.69 15.43
CA VAL A 182 -36.05 13.68 16.33
C VAL A 182 -35.89 15.11 15.83
N GLU A 183 -34.74 15.45 15.28
CA GLU A 183 -34.50 16.80 14.69
C GLU A 183 -35.39 17.09 13.48
N GLU A 184 -35.69 16.08 12.70
CA GLU A 184 -36.45 16.21 11.43
C GLU A 184 -37.95 16.11 11.61
N LYS A 185 -38.42 15.63 12.79
CA LYS A 185 -39.84 15.40 13.05
C LYS A 185 -40.42 16.45 14.01
N GLU A 186 -41.05 17.47 13.43
CA GLU A 186 -41.61 18.63 14.16
C GLU A 186 -42.63 18.26 15.27
N ASP A 187 -43.35 17.17 15.08
CA ASP A 187 -44.39 16.67 16.00
C ASP A 187 -43.92 15.57 16.94
N PHE A 188 -42.59 15.41 17.11
CA PHE A 188 -42.06 14.38 18.01
C PHE A 188 -42.51 14.66 19.46
N LYS A 189 -43.29 13.73 20.03
CA LYS A 189 -43.90 13.91 21.34
C LYS A 189 -42.92 13.79 22.47
N ASN A 190 -43.02 14.63 23.48
CA ASN A 190 -42.26 14.50 24.71
C ASN A 190 -42.48 13.11 25.32
N GLY A 191 -41.35 12.46 25.66
CA GLY A 191 -41.43 11.13 26.25
C GLY A 191 -40.08 10.44 26.48
N ILE A 192 -40.19 9.36 27.22
CA ILE A 192 -39.11 8.35 27.33
C ILE A 192 -39.41 7.31 26.27
N TYR A 193 -38.37 6.85 25.56
CA TYR A 193 -38.41 5.82 24.53
C TYR A 193 -37.31 4.80 24.75
N ASN A 194 -37.63 3.50 24.68
CA ASN A 194 -36.65 2.46 24.65
C ASN A 194 -36.02 2.35 23.25
N LEU A 195 -34.74 2.65 23.13
CA LEU A 195 -33.99 2.54 21.90
C LEU A 195 -33.14 1.27 21.92
N SER A 196 -33.78 0.15 21.63
CA SER A 196 -33.16 -1.15 21.43
C SER A 196 -33.75 -1.83 20.19
N LYS A 197 -32.91 -2.56 19.47
CA LYS A 197 -33.37 -3.27 18.25
C LYS A 197 -33.51 -4.76 18.51
N GLU A 198 -32.42 -5.39 18.93
CA GLU A 198 -32.37 -6.83 19.17
C GLU A 198 -32.46 -7.14 20.68
N ASN A 199 -33.23 -8.17 21.00
CA ASN A 199 -33.25 -8.83 22.30
C ASN A 199 -32.74 -10.26 22.12
N CYS A 200 -31.54 -10.55 22.63
CA CYS A 200 -30.87 -11.84 22.42
C CYS A 200 -30.07 -12.25 23.64
N THR A 201 -29.70 -13.52 23.70
CA THR A 201 -28.81 -14.03 24.75
C THR A 201 -27.35 -13.74 24.40
N VAL A 202 -26.47 -13.82 25.41
CA VAL A 202 -25.01 -13.76 25.21
C VAL A 202 -24.54 -14.89 24.27
N LYS A 203 -25.18 -16.07 24.39
CA LYS A 203 -24.90 -17.21 23.51
C LYS A 203 -25.23 -16.92 22.05
N ASP A 204 -26.39 -16.30 21.76
CA ASP A 204 -26.79 -15.97 20.38
C ASP A 204 -25.72 -15.12 19.69
N VAL A 205 -25.14 -14.14 20.38
CA VAL A 205 -24.05 -13.31 19.84
C VAL A 205 -22.79 -14.12 19.58
N ALA A 206 -22.43 -15.03 20.47
CA ALA A 206 -21.27 -15.91 20.27
C ALA A 206 -21.51 -16.88 19.09
N ASP A 207 -22.72 -17.40 18.94
CA ASP A 207 -23.09 -18.28 17.83
C ASP A 207 -23.05 -17.56 16.48
N ILE A 208 -23.46 -16.29 16.42
CA ILE A 208 -23.29 -15.42 15.23
C ILE A 208 -21.79 -15.25 14.93
N CYS A 209 -20.98 -14.90 15.91
CA CYS A 209 -19.53 -14.77 15.74
C CYS A 209 -18.90 -16.09 15.23
N LYS A 210 -19.31 -17.24 15.78
CA LYS A 210 -18.85 -18.57 15.37
C LYS A 210 -19.27 -18.93 13.94
N LYS A 211 -20.48 -18.55 13.55
CA LYS A 211 -21.00 -18.72 12.17
C LYS A 211 -20.14 -17.96 11.16
N ILE A 212 -19.79 -16.70 11.48
CA ILE A 212 -18.98 -15.84 10.61
C ILE A 212 -17.52 -16.27 10.59
N ASN A 213 -16.96 -16.63 11.76
CA ASN A 213 -15.60 -17.18 11.85
C ASN A 213 -15.59 -18.58 12.48
N PRO A 214 -15.59 -19.64 11.67
CA PRO A 214 -15.58 -21.03 12.17
C PRO A 214 -14.33 -21.41 12.99
N LYS A 215 -13.25 -20.64 12.93
CA LYS A 215 -12.03 -20.87 13.72
C LYS A 215 -12.17 -20.38 15.17
N LEU A 216 -13.19 -19.57 15.49
CA LEU A 216 -13.46 -19.12 16.83
C LEU A 216 -13.76 -20.31 17.74
N GLU A 217 -13.16 -20.37 18.92
CA GLU A 217 -13.49 -21.35 19.95
C GLU A 217 -14.52 -20.75 20.94
N VAL A 218 -15.62 -21.45 21.18
CA VAL A 218 -16.64 -21.04 22.15
C VAL A 218 -16.71 -22.11 23.24
N ILE A 219 -16.45 -21.70 24.50
CA ILE A 219 -16.39 -22.58 25.65
C ILE A 219 -17.52 -22.21 26.64
N SER A 220 -18.44 -23.11 26.88
CA SER A 220 -19.46 -22.95 27.93
C SER A 220 -18.93 -23.40 29.29
N THR A 221 -19.31 -22.68 30.33
CA THR A 221 -19.03 -23.07 31.74
C THR A 221 -20.34 -23.15 32.52
N ASP A 222 -20.31 -23.92 33.59
CA ASP A 222 -21.45 -24.09 34.49
C ASP A 222 -21.45 -23.08 35.65
N ASP A 223 -20.64 -22.03 35.55
CA ASP A 223 -20.55 -20.98 36.60
C ASP A 223 -21.92 -20.33 36.83
N GLU A 224 -22.28 -20.09 38.08
CA GLU A 224 -23.52 -19.40 38.43
C GLU A 224 -23.48 -17.95 37.93
N VAL A 225 -24.58 -17.53 37.28
CA VAL A 225 -24.72 -16.18 36.76
C VAL A 225 -25.65 -15.37 37.64
N PRO A 226 -25.16 -14.34 38.34
CA PRO A 226 -25.94 -13.60 39.33
C PRO A 226 -27.08 -12.76 38.75
N ASN A 227 -27.05 -12.46 37.44
CA ASN A 227 -28.06 -11.69 36.74
C ASN A 227 -28.39 -12.35 35.38
N LYS A 228 -29.60 -12.87 35.26
CA LYS A 228 -30.10 -13.51 34.04
C LYS A 228 -30.51 -12.52 32.92
N GLY A 229 -30.48 -11.21 33.23
CA GLY A 229 -30.74 -10.18 32.27
C GLY A 229 -32.23 -9.86 32.06
N TYR A 230 -32.46 -8.96 31.12
CA TYR A 230 -33.82 -8.52 30.73
C TYR A 230 -33.79 -8.02 29.28
N SER A 231 -35.02 -7.92 28.72
CA SER A 231 -35.17 -7.29 27.38
C SER A 231 -36.16 -6.11 27.45
N MET A 232 -35.94 -5.15 26.54
CA MET A 232 -36.77 -3.95 26.42
C MET A 232 -37.69 -4.02 25.20
N SER A 233 -38.91 -3.51 25.35
CA SER A 233 -39.85 -3.28 24.23
C SER A 233 -39.54 -1.95 23.55
N ASN A 234 -39.41 -1.94 22.24
CA ASN A 234 -39.19 -0.73 21.39
C ASN A 234 -40.50 -0.28 20.69
N LYS A 235 -41.63 -0.86 20.98
CA LYS A 235 -42.92 -0.61 20.32
C LYS A 235 -43.30 0.86 20.31
N LYS A 236 -43.07 1.57 21.41
CA LYS A 236 -43.40 3.01 21.49
C LYS A 236 -42.57 3.84 20.50
N LEU A 237 -41.29 3.53 20.35
CA LEU A 237 -40.45 4.21 19.37
C LEU A 237 -40.86 3.88 17.93
N LEU A 238 -41.12 2.61 17.61
CA LEU A 238 -41.57 2.21 16.28
C LEU A 238 -42.89 2.88 15.88
N ASN A 239 -43.78 3.07 16.83
CA ASN A 239 -45.07 3.78 16.60
C ASN A 239 -44.87 5.26 16.23
N THR A 240 -43.69 5.83 16.42
CA THR A 240 -43.38 7.18 15.91
C THR A 240 -43.02 7.19 14.42
N GLY A 241 -42.90 6.04 13.76
CA GLY A 241 -42.44 5.89 12.39
C GLY A 241 -40.94 5.77 12.24
N PHE A 242 -40.19 5.59 13.34
CA PHE A 242 -38.74 5.30 13.26
C PHE A 242 -38.51 3.86 12.79
N GLU A 243 -37.55 3.67 11.88
CA GLU A 243 -37.17 2.37 11.34
C GLU A 243 -35.70 2.09 11.54
N PHE A 244 -35.38 0.90 12.05
CA PHE A 244 -34.00 0.40 12.15
C PHE A 244 -33.53 -0.11 10.78
N VAL A 245 -32.28 0.16 10.42
CA VAL A 245 -31.70 -0.27 9.12
C VAL A 245 -30.63 -1.34 9.26
N ASN A 246 -29.92 -1.38 10.39
CA ASN A 246 -28.86 -2.36 10.61
C ASN A 246 -29.34 -3.49 11.50
N ASN A 247 -28.70 -4.65 11.39
CA ASN A 247 -28.97 -5.81 12.24
C ASN A 247 -27.67 -6.32 12.88
N LEU A 248 -27.82 -7.15 13.90
CA LEU A 248 -26.72 -7.64 14.71
C LEU A 248 -25.70 -8.44 13.88
N GLU A 249 -26.18 -9.32 13.01
CA GLU A 249 -25.31 -10.19 12.20
C GLU A 249 -24.44 -9.37 11.24
N THR A 250 -25.01 -8.41 10.50
CA THR A 250 -24.26 -7.56 9.57
C THR A 250 -23.24 -6.65 10.29
N CYS A 251 -23.59 -6.13 11.47
CA CYS A 251 -22.64 -5.32 12.25
C CYS A 251 -21.51 -6.17 12.84
N ILE A 252 -21.78 -7.39 13.29
CA ILE A 252 -20.74 -8.34 13.77
C ILE A 252 -19.83 -8.72 12.60
N GLU A 253 -20.38 -9.04 11.43
CA GLU A 253 -19.62 -9.34 10.23
C GLU A 253 -18.72 -8.17 9.85
N GLU A 254 -19.27 -6.94 9.84
CA GLU A 254 -18.49 -5.74 9.60
C GLU A 254 -17.33 -5.60 10.60
N MET A 255 -17.58 -5.77 11.90
CA MET A 255 -16.55 -5.66 12.94
C MET A 255 -15.49 -6.76 12.82
N ILE A 256 -15.89 -8.02 12.62
CA ILE A 256 -14.95 -9.13 12.40
C ILE A 256 -14.10 -8.87 11.17
N THR A 257 -14.70 -8.49 10.05
CA THR A 257 -13.98 -8.16 8.81
C THR A 257 -13.05 -6.97 9.01
N LYS A 258 -13.51 -5.93 9.72
CA LYS A 258 -12.68 -4.74 10.00
C LYS A 258 -11.50 -5.02 10.93
N TRP A 259 -11.59 -6.00 11.78
CA TRP A 259 -10.52 -6.37 12.72
C TRP A 259 -9.75 -7.63 12.32
N SER A 260 -10.21 -8.36 11.30
CA SER A 260 -9.52 -9.55 10.80
C SER A 260 -8.45 -9.20 9.79
N PHE A 261 -7.56 -10.18 9.57
CA PHE A 261 -6.43 -10.06 8.65
C PHE A 261 -6.81 -9.85 7.19
N GLU A 262 -7.93 -10.40 6.75
CA GLU A 262 -8.40 -10.23 5.38
C GLU A 262 -8.55 -8.76 4.98
N LYS A 263 -8.71 -7.88 5.96
CA LYS A 263 -8.78 -6.44 5.73
C LYS A 263 -7.43 -5.73 5.78
N PHE A 264 -6.48 -6.28 6.52
CA PHE A 264 -5.06 -5.91 6.47
C PHE A 264 -4.34 -6.63 5.33
N ASP A 265 -5.07 -7.42 4.52
CA ASP A 265 -4.60 -8.18 3.37
C ASP A 265 -3.83 -7.34 2.35
N LYS A 266 -4.06 -6.07 2.34
CA LYS A 266 -3.24 -5.14 1.57
C LYS A 266 -1.90 -4.80 2.23
N ASN A 267 -1.74 -5.11 3.53
CA ASN A 267 -0.53 -4.82 4.29
C ASN A 267 -0.29 -5.88 5.37
N LEU A 268 0.14 -7.07 4.97
CA LEU A 268 0.53 -8.18 5.86
C LEU A 268 1.62 -7.75 6.85
N GLU A 269 2.48 -6.86 6.38
CA GLU A 269 3.43 -6.13 7.19
C GLU A 269 3.52 -4.69 6.67
N TYR A 270 3.46 -3.71 7.56
CA TYR A 270 3.46 -2.30 7.20
C TYR A 270 4.21 -1.45 8.24
N THR A 271 4.67 -0.28 7.78
CA THR A 271 5.29 0.73 8.62
C THR A 271 4.47 2.02 8.62
N PHE A 272 4.49 2.73 9.74
CA PHE A 272 3.99 4.08 9.82
C PHE A 272 4.86 4.94 10.74
N LYS A 273 4.81 6.24 10.56
CA LYS A 273 5.50 7.22 11.39
C LYS A 273 4.58 7.78 12.46
N GLY A 274 5.17 8.39 13.48
CA GLY A 274 4.42 9.11 14.49
C GLY A 274 3.52 10.18 13.86
N VAL A 275 2.31 10.32 14.40
CA VAL A 275 1.35 11.37 14.06
C VAL A 275 1.39 12.48 15.09
N ARG A 276 0.83 13.66 14.76
CA ARG A 276 0.81 14.80 15.67
C ARG A 276 2.20 15.14 16.20
N GLU A 277 3.16 15.31 15.26
CA GLU A 277 4.52 15.71 15.58
C GLU A 277 4.54 17.17 16.06
N PHE A 278 5.21 17.41 17.17
CA PHE A 278 5.52 18.74 17.67
C PHE A 278 7.03 18.94 17.64
N ILE A 279 7.48 20.03 17.01
CA ILE A 279 8.91 20.34 16.83
C ILE A 279 9.15 21.76 17.37
N ASP A 280 10.11 21.91 18.28
CA ASP A 280 10.60 23.20 18.79
C ASP A 280 12.13 23.15 18.93
N GLU A 281 12.73 24.21 19.52
CA GLU A 281 14.18 24.31 19.74
C GLU A 281 14.76 23.21 20.64
N ARG A 282 13.95 22.52 21.43
CA ARG A 282 14.36 21.40 22.28
C ARG A 282 14.36 20.05 21.56
N GLY A 283 13.72 19.98 20.38
CA GLY A 283 13.65 18.75 19.59
C GLY A 283 12.24 18.40 19.12
N LYS A 284 11.95 17.11 19.02
CA LYS A 284 10.75 16.57 18.39
C LYS A 284 10.00 15.62 19.35
N ILE A 285 8.68 15.75 19.39
CA ILE A 285 7.76 14.81 20.02
C ILE A 285 6.96 14.12 18.90
N SER A 286 7.01 12.81 18.84
CA SER A 286 6.21 12.00 17.91
C SER A 286 5.28 11.09 18.70
N ASN A 287 3.99 11.08 18.37
CA ASN A 287 2.99 10.22 18.99
C ASN A 287 2.63 9.08 18.05
N TYR A 288 2.47 7.87 18.58
CA TYR A 288 2.08 6.69 17.83
C TYR A 288 0.74 6.20 18.36
N ASP A 289 -0.30 6.26 17.51
CA ASP A 289 -1.62 5.78 17.89
C ASP A 289 -1.65 4.24 17.75
N LEU A 290 -1.87 3.57 18.86
CA LEU A 290 -1.97 2.11 18.94
C LEU A 290 -3.39 1.71 19.32
N PRO A 291 -4.02 0.80 18.57
CA PRO A 291 -5.41 0.42 18.80
C PRO A 291 -5.62 -0.43 20.06
N GLU A 292 -4.53 -0.98 20.62
CA GLU A 292 -4.56 -1.87 21.78
C GLU A 292 -3.61 -1.42 22.89
N PRO A 293 -3.97 -1.63 24.16
CA PRO A 293 -3.09 -1.31 25.28
C PRO A 293 -1.84 -2.18 25.24
N ILE A 294 -0.70 -1.58 25.58
CA ILE A 294 0.60 -2.23 25.74
C ILE A 294 0.91 -2.28 27.22
N ASN A 295 1.31 -3.44 27.72
CA ASN A 295 1.69 -3.65 29.12
C ASN A 295 3.11 -4.18 29.31
N MET A 296 3.83 -4.46 28.21
CA MET A 296 5.24 -4.80 28.22
C MET A 296 5.98 -4.20 27.05
N ILE A 297 7.17 -3.69 27.29
CA ILE A 297 8.09 -3.16 26.28
C ILE A 297 9.38 -3.97 26.33
N GLY A 298 9.73 -4.62 25.23
CA GLY A 298 11.02 -5.26 25.06
C GLY A 298 12.00 -4.27 24.41
N TYR A 299 13.10 -3.94 25.10
CA TYR A 299 14.22 -3.20 24.52
C TYR A 299 15.19 -4.18 23.85
N ILE A 300 15.43 -4.01 22.56
CA ILE A 300 16.22 -4.95 21.78
C ILE A 300 17.34 -4.22 21.03
N GLU A 301 18.56 -4.69 21.23
CA GLU A 301 19.73 -4.27 20.46
C GLU A 301 20.12 -5.37 19.46
N SER A 302 20.52 -4.97 18.27
CA SER A 302 20.95 -5.89 17.19
C SER A 302 22.13 -5.31 16.45
N LYS A 303 23.14 -6.11 16.26
CA LYS A 303 24.36 -5.72 15.54
C LYS A 303 24.17 -5.75 14.04
N LYS A 304 24.81 -4.83 13.33
CA LYS A 304 24.92 -4.82 11.87
C LYS A 304 25.33 -6.20 11.34
N GLY A 305 24.69 -6.64 10.27
CA GLY A 305 24.95 -7.93 9.61
C GLY A 305 24.36 -9.15 10.31
N THR A 306 23.65 -8.97 11.43
CA THR A 306 22.89 -10.05 12.08
C THR A 306 21.49 -10.17 11.51
N MET A 307 20.85 -11.30 11.82
CA MET A 307 19.47 -11.59 11.43
C MET A 307 18.68 -12.07 12.65
N ARG A 308 17.44 -11.57 12.80
CA ARG A 308 16.51 -12.03 13.84
C ARG A 308 15.21 -12.49 13.22
N ALA A 309 14.31 -12.98 14.06
CA ALA A 309 13.03 -13.58 13.72
C ALA A 309 13.21 -14.89 12.93
N ASN A 310 12.85 -14.97 11.65
CA ASN A 310 12.76 -16.22 10.88
C ASN A 310 11.73 -17.17 11.51
N HIS A 311 10.58 -16.59 11.87
CA HIS A 311 9.47 -17.23 12.56
C HIS A 311 8.13 -16.53 12.23
N PHE A 312 7.05 -17.05 12.78
CA PHE A 312 5.75 -16.37 12.77
C PHE A 312 5.06 -16.49 14.13
N HIS A 313 4.07 -15.63 14.36
CA HIS A 313 3.20 -15.65 15.53
C HIS A 313 1.79 -16.08 15.11
N PRO A 314 1.23 -17.16 15.68
CA PRO A 314 -0.13 -17.61 15.30
C PRO A 314 -1.24 -16.64 15.70
N VAL A 315 -1.02 -15.88 16.79
CA VAL A 315 -2.07 -15.06 17.41
C VAL A 315 -1.65 -13.59 17.58
N GLN A 316 -0.36 -13.33 17.83
CA GLN A 316 0.13 -11.99 18.12
C GLN A 316 0.31 -11.16 16.84
N GLU A 317 -0.21 -9.93 16.83
CA GLU A 317 0.24 -8.86 15.98
C GLU A 317 1.52 -8.26 16.61
N GLN A 318 2.66 -8.44 15.95
CA GLN A 318 3.94 -7.92 16.45
C GLN A 318 4.08 -6.44 16.07
N LYS A 319 4.42 -5.60 17.04
CA LYS A 319 4.67 -4.16 16.86
C LYS A 319 6.06 -3.83 17.33
N CYS A 320 6.89 -3.25 16.45
CA CYS A 320 8.23 -2.80 16.80
C CYS A 320 8.42 -1.34 16.40
N LEU A 321 8.81 -0.49 17.37
CA LEU A 321 9.21 0.90 17.10
C LEU A 321 10.73 0.97 16.94
N LEU A 322 11.20 1.36 15.77
CA LEU A 322 12.63 1.53 15.50
C LEU A 322 13.13 2.87 16.06
N ILE A 323 13.99 2.77 17.08
CA ILE A 323 14.55 3.94 17.78
C ILE A 323 15.80 4.44 17.08
N LYS A 324 16.66 3.52 16.61
CA LYS A 324 17.93 3.84 15.96
C LYS A 324 18.31 2.75 14.98
N GLY A 325 18.96 3.14 13.88
CA GLY A 325 19.48 2.22 12.87
C GLY A 325 18.50 1.92 11.74
N GLN A 326 18.69 0.76 11.11
CA GLN A 326 17.94 0.36 9.92
C GLN A 326 17.99 -1.16 9.75
N PHE A 327 16.92 -1.75 9.22
CA PHE A 327 16.91 -3.16 8.82
C PHE A 327 16.02 -3.39 7.59
N ILE A 328 16.32 -4.49 6.88
CA ILE A 328 15.44 -5.04 5.84
C ILE A 328 14.50 -6.01 6.52
N SER A 329 13.20 -5.78 6.41
CA SER A 329 12.18 -6.75 6.77
C SER A 329 11.82 -7.60 5.56
N ILE A 330 11.74 -8.91 5.76
CA ILE A 330 11.29 -9.88 4.75
C ILE A 330 10.12 -10.62 5.36
N TYR A 331 9.00 -10.67 4.66
CA TYR A 331 7.82 -11.37 5.14
C TYR A 331 7.15 -12.22 4.05
N LYS A 332 6.39 -13.20 4.50
CA LYS A 332 5.61 -14.11 3.65
C LYS A 332 4.32 -14.48 4.36
N ASP A 333 3.18 -14.38 3.66
CA ASP A 333 1.90 -14.91 4.12
C ASP A 333 1.94 -16.43 4.16
N LEU A 334 1.56 -17.03 5.29
CA LEU A 334 1.47 -18.48 5.44
C LEU A 334 0.06 -19.01 5.22
N VAL A 335 -0.94 -18.13 5.13
CA VAL A 335 -2.34 -18.51 4.88
C VAL A 335 -2.56 -18.72 3.39
N ASP A 336 -2.00 -17.85 2.55
CA ASP A 336 -1.98 -18.04 1.10
C ASP A 336 -0.76 -18.88 0.68
N GLY A 337 -0.97 -20.16 0.39
CA GLY A 337 0.09 -21.08 -0.06
C GLY A 337 0.80 -20.68 -1.36
N LYS A 338 0.28 -19.68 -2.09
CA LYS A 338 0.88 -19.12 -3.31
C LYS A 338 1.64 -17.82 -3.07
N SER A 339 1.65 -17.29 -1.84
CA SER A 339 2.28 -15.99 -1.57
C SER A 339 3.80 -16.06 -1.78
N THR A 340 4.34 -15.02 -2.41
CA THR A 340 5.77 -14.81 -2.58
C THR A 340 6.33 -14.01 -1.41
N LYS A 341 7.65 -14.03 -1.22
CA LYS A 341 8.33 -13.15 -0.27
C LYS A 341 8.14 -11.69 -0.71
N VAL A 342 8.03 -10.81 0.27
CA VAL A 342 8.03 -9.35 0.09
C VAL A 342 9.05 -8.75 1.04
N THR A 343 9.73 -7.71 0.61
CA THR A 343 10.72 -6.99 1.42
C THR A 343 10.33 -5.55 1.59
N HIS A 344 10.76 -4.93 2.66
CA HIS A 344 10.84 -3.47 2.77
C HIS A 344 11.90 -3.01 3.78
N VAL A 345 12.33 -1.77 3.65
CA VAL A 345 13.31 -1.15 4.54
C VAL A 345 12.58 -0.44 5.67
N VAL A 346 12.98 -0.72 6.89
CA VAL A 346 12.49 -0.08 8.12
C VAL A 346 13.54 0.90 8.61
N ASN A 347 13.16 2.15 8.81
CA ASN A 347 14.04 3.26 9.18
C ASN A 347 13.73 3.79 10.57
N GLU A 348 14.65 4.53 11.13
CA GLU A 348 14.48 5.23 12.41
C GLU A 348 13.15 6.03 12.45
N GLY A 349 12.40 5.84 13.52
CA GLY A 349 11.07 6.42 13.73
C GLY A 349 9.93 5.69 13.01
N ASP A 350 10.19 4.56 12.33
CA ASP A 350 9.12 3.72 11.81
C ASP A 350 8.58 2.80 12.91
N MET A 351 7.26 2.71 12.98
CA MET A 351 6.56 1.62 13.66
C MET A 351 6.28 0.53 12.64
N ILE A 352 6.87 -0.65 12.81
CA ILE A 352 6.54 -1.81 11.98
C ILE A 352 5.50 -2.68 12.68
N VAL A 353 4.51 -3.11 11.95
CA VAL A 353 3.46 -4.01 12.41
C VAL A 353 3.42 -5.22 11.51
N THR A 354 3.63 -6.40 12.09
CA THR A 354 3.55 -7.70 11.40
C THR A 354 2.36 -8.48 11.94
N GLN A 355 1.51 -8.93 11.03
CA GLN A 355 0.26 -9.61 11.37
C GLN A 355 0.51 -11.07 11.81
N PRO A 356 -0.41 -11.71 12.59
CA PRO A 356 -0.33 -13.13 12.86
C PRO A 356 -0.35 -13.98 11.58
N ASN A 357 0.29 -15.15 11.66
CA ASN A 357 0.49 -16.07 10.55
C ASN A 357 1.29 -15.49 9.37
N VAL A 358 1.97 -14.37 9.56
CA VAL A 358 2.96 -13.82 8.64
C VAL A 358 4.36 -14.20 9.13
N ALA A 359 5.03 -15.06 8.35
CA ALA A 359 6.44 -15.33 8.60
C ALA A 359 7.26 -14.09 8.29
N HIS A 360 8.16 -13.71 9.20
CA HIS A 360 8.98 -12.52 9.04
C HIS A 360 10.43 -12.73 9.49
N THR A 361 11.31 -11.93 8.92
CA THR A 361 12.74 -11.91 9.22
C THR A 361 13.26 -10.49 9.15
N MET A 362 14.16 -10.12 10.04
CA MET A 362 14.82 -8.81 10.10
C MET A 362 16.33 -8.99 9.83
N ILE A 363 16.84 -8.35 8.78
CA ILE A 363 18.28 -8.29 8.46
C ILE A 363 18.79 -6.89 8.80
N PHE A 364 19.66 -6.79 9.80
CA PHE A 364 20.14 -5.49 10.30
C PHE A 364 21.29 -4.95 9.44
N THR A 365 21.05 -3.79 8.83
CA THR A 365 22.00 -3.12 7.92
C THR A 365 22.88 -2.09 8.65
N GLU A 366 22.43 -1.68 9.84
CA GLU A 366 23.15 -0.83 10.79
C GLU A 366 23.02 -1.42 12.20
N ASP A 367 23.83 -0.97 13.15
CA ASP A 367 23.61 -1.26 14.57
C ASP A 367 22.28 -0.64 14.99
N THR A 368 21.38 -1.45 15.47
CA THR A 368 19.96 -1.12 15.57
C THR A 368 19.42 -1.29 16.98
N ILE A 369 18.58 -0.34 17.40
CA ILE A 369 17.83 -0.38 18.66
C ILE A 369 16.35 -0.25 18.33
N PHE A 370 15.54 -1.18 18.80
CA PHE A 370 14.09 -1.10 18.65
C PHE A 370 13.33 -1.57 19.89
N LEU A 371 12.12 -1.05 20.05
CA LEU A 371 11.19 -1.45 21.09
C LEU A 371 10.19 -2.44 20.51
N ASN A 372 10.10 -3.63 21.11
CA ASN A 372 9.02 -4.56 20.84
C ASN A 372 7.87 -4.26 21.83
N LEU A 373 6.71 -3.89 21.29
CA LEU A 373 5.55 -3.46 22.05
C LEU A 373 4.59 -4.63 22.17
N VAL A 374 4.42 -5.15 23.38
CA VAL A 374 3.71 -6.41 23.62
C VAL A 374 2.47 -6.15 24.47
N ARG A 375 1.38 -6.80 24.09
CA ARG A 375 0.20 -6.95 24.91
C ARG A 375 0.25 -8.30 25.64
N GLY A 376 0.12 -8.31 26.95
CA GLY A 376 0.19 -9.52 27.77
C GLY A 376 1.61 -9.90 28.19
N GLU A 377 1.77 -11.03 28.81
CA GLU A 377 3.05 -11.59 29.23
C GLU A 377 3.77 -12.23 28.03
N ARG A 378 5.11 -12.21 28.08
CA ARG A 378 5.93 -12.83 27.02
C ARG A 378 6.06 -14.33 27.31
N GLU A 379 5.03 -15.08 26.93
CA GLU A 379 5.07 -16.54 26.99
C GLU A 379 5.43 -17.16 25.65
N HIS A 380 6.56 -17.87 25.60
CA HIS A 380 7.00 -18.58 24.40
C HIS A 380 6.59 -20.06 24.39
N GLU A 381 6.21 -20.64 25.53
CA GLU A 381 6.08 -22.09 25.68
C GLU A 381 4.65 -22.64 25.73
N ASN A 382 3.63 -21.85 26.04
CA ASN A 382 2.26 -22.37 26.30
C ASN A 382 1.17 -21.83 25.36
N TYR A 383 1.47 -21.61 24.09
CA TYR A 383 0.47 -21.07 23.13
C TYR A 383 -0.18 -19.76 23.58
N GLY A 384 0.50 -18.99 24.44
CA GLY A 384 0.11 -17.64 24.83
C GLY A 384 0.09 -16.69 23.63
N ILE A 385 -0.38 -15.45 23.84
CA ILE A 385 -0.49 -14.42 22.80
C ILE A 385 0.84 -14.20 22.06
N THR A 386 1.97 -14.36 22.75
CA THR A 386 3.32 -14.15 22.19
C THR A 386 3.97 -15.42 21.64
N HIS A 387 3.22 -16.51 21.52
CA HIS A 387 3.75 -17.78 21.01
C HIS A 387 4.44 -17.58 19.65
N THR A 388 5.63 -18.17 19.52
CA THR A 388 6.49 -18.03 18.34
C THR A 388 6.79 -19.40 17.76
N ILE A 389 6.48 -19.60 16.49
CA ILE A 389 6.78 -20.83 15.76
C ILE A 389 7.94 -20.57 14.80
N PRO A 390 9.09 -21.27 14.95
CA PRO A 390 10.21 -21.16 14.03
C PRO A 390 9.79 -21.49 12.59
N TYR A 391 10.16 -20.64 11.64
CA TYR A 391 9.93 -20.84 10.22
C TYR A 391 11.09 -20.23 9.44
N LYS A 392 12.11 -21.07 9.19
CA LYS A 392 13.33 -20.64 8.51
C LYS A 392 13.10 -20.55 7.00
N PHE A 393 12.83 -19.38 6.47
CA PHE A 393 12.58 -19.12 5.05
C PHE A 393 13.62 -18.17 4.41
N VAL A 394 14.51 -17.58 5.21
CA VAL A 394 15.66 -16.79 4.77
C VAL A 394 16.93 -17.45 5.31
N ASN A 395 17.89 -17.74 4.44
CA ASN A 395 19.16 -18.34 4.80
C ASN A 395 20.32 -17.30 4.82
N GLU A 396 21.52 -17.71 5.19
CA GLU A 396 22.69 -16.84 5.29
C GLU A 396 23.18 -16.33 3.92
N GLU A 397 22.98 -17.10 2.85
CA GLU A 397 23.35 -16.68 1.49
C GLU A 397 22.42 -15.55 1.00
N GLU A 398 21.11 -15.72 1.18
CA GLU A 398 20.13 -14.69 0.86
C GLU A 398 20.35 -13.43 1.71
N LYS A 399 20.66 -13.56 3.00
CA LYS A 399 21.03 -12.44 3.87
C LYS A 399 22.23 -11.66 3.30
N LYS A 400 23.30 -12.33 2.92
CA LYS A 400 24.48 -11.70 2.33
C LYS A 400 24.14 -11.01 1.01
N LEU A 401 23.42 -11.69 0.14
CA LEU A 401 22.98 -11.15 -1.14
C LEU A 401 22.17 -9.86 -0.94
N LEU A 402 21.10 -9.90 -0.17
CA LEU A 402 20.23 -8.73 0.06
C LEU A 402 21.00 -7.56 0.69
N SER A 403 21.89 -7.84 1.64
CA SER A 403 22.76 -6.82 2.25
C SER A 403 23.67 -6.12 1.24
N SER A 404 24.06 -6.80 0.15
CA SER A 404 24.94 -6.24 -0.88
C SER A 404 24.22 -5.46 -1.98
N ILE A 405 23.01 -5.91 -2.37
CA ILE A 405 22.29 -5.34 -3.51
C ILE A 405 21.35 -4.18 -3.14
N TYR A 406 20.88 -4.10 -1.88
CA TYR A 406 19.94 -3.05 -1.45
C TYR A 406 20.58 -1.66 -1.49
N LYS A 407 19.80 -0.67 -1.93
CA LYS A 407 20.16 0.75 -1.99
C LYS A 407 19.27 1.54 -1.01
N PHE A 408 19.88 2.05 0.05
CA PHE A 408 19.19 2.74 1.14
C PHE A 408 19.13 4.25 0.96
N ASN A 409 19.86 4.77 -0.01
CA ASN A 409 19.92 6.20 -0.30
C ASN A 409 19.44 6.48 -1.72
N CYS A 410 18.88 7.65 -1.92
CA CYS A 410 18.55 8.14 -3.24
C CYS A 410 19.81 8.25 -4.11
N ARG A 411 19.78 7.63 -5.27
CA ARG A 411 20.93 7.58 -6.21
C ARG A 411 21.21 8.94 -6.86
N CYS A 412 20.22 9.86 -6.84
CA CYS A 412 20.39 11.20 -7.40
C CYS A 412 20.83 12.25 -6.37
N CYS A 413 20.26 12.27 -5.16
CA CYS A 413 20.55 13.30 -4.16
C CYS A 413 21.18 12.80 -2.86
N GLY A 414 21.34 11.48 -2.68
CA GLY A 414 21.92 10.88 -1.48
C GLY A 414 20.99 10.79 -0.26
N SER A 415 19.78 11.34 -0.33
CA SER A 415 18.82 11.33 0.78
C SER A 415 18.43 9.92 1.22
N LYS A 416 18.31 9.70 2.52
CA LYS A 416 17.75 8.45 3.10
C LYS A 416 16.20 8.41 3.07
N LYS A 417 15.51 9.49 2.69
CA LYS A 417 14.06 9.57 2.66
C LYS A 417 13.48 8.91 1.40
N LEU A 418 13.61 7.60 1.33
CA LEU A 418 13.02 6.78 0.29
C LEU A 418 11.69 6.19 0.78
N LYS A 419 10.65 6.30 -0.04
CA LYS A 419 9.35 5.69 0.21
C LYS A 419 9.03 4.68 -0.88
N ARG A 420 8.65 3.47 -0.50
CA ARG A 420 8.22 2.45 -1.46
C ARG A 420 6.88 2.85 -2.09
N ALA A 421 6.88 2.99 -3.42
CA ALA A 421 5.70 3.31 -4.22
C ALA A 421 5.00 2.04 -4.72
N LEU A 422 5.77 1.01 -5.08
CA LEU A 422 5.25 -0.25 -5.62
C LEU A 422 6.17 -1.40 -5.20
N SER A 423 5.59 -2.57 -4.89
CA SER A 423 6.32 -3.84 -4.81
C SER A 423 5.70 -4.85 -5.78
N LEU A 424 6.53 -5.44 -6.61
CA LEU A 424 6.16 -6.56 -7.50
C LEU A 424 6.57 -7.92 -6.90
N GLY A 425 6.99 -7.94 -5.62
CA GLY A 425 7.49 -9.12 -4.94
C GLY A 425 8.88 -9.54 -5.44
N TYR A 426 9.19 -10.83 -5.31
CA TYR A 426 10.41 -11.40 -5.85
C TYR A 426 10.22 -11.78 -7.31
N GLN A 427 11.07 -11.28 -8.18
CA GLN A 427 11.00 -11.46 -9.63
C GLN A 427 12.32 -12.01 -10.17
N PRO A 428 12.29 -12.86 -11.21
CA PRO A 428 13.51 -13.25 -11.92
C PRO A 428 14.04 -12.10 -12.77
N LEU A 429 15.29 -12.21 -13.21
CA LEU A 429 15.85 -11.28 -14.21
C LEU A 429 15.11 -11.46 -15.54
N ALA A 430 14.60 -10.35 -16.08
CA ALA A 430 13.62 -10.35 -17.16
C ALA A 430 14.11 -10.97 -18.48
N ASN A 431 15.39 -10.77 -18.83
CA ASN A 431 16.01 -11.26 -20.05
C ASN A 431 16.85 -12.55 -19.84
N LYS A 432 16.90 -13.10 -18.62
CA LYS A 432 17.63 -14.33 -18.31
C LYS A 432 16.75 -15.57 -18.52
N LEU A 433 16.46 -15.89 -19.79
CA LEU A 433 15.67 -17.04 -20.16
C LEU A 433 16.37 -18.35 -19.75
N LEU A 434 15.59 -19.38 -19.37
CA LEU A 434 16.12 -20.69 -19.00
C LEU A 434 16.37 -21.54 -20.24
N GLU A 435 17.47 -22.27 -20.29
CA GLU A 435 17.78 -23.23 -21.37
C GLU A 435 16.95 -24.50 -21.18
N ASN A 436 16.77 -24.93 -19.92
CA ASN A 436 15.98 -26.10 -19.57
C ASN A 436 14.93 -25.74 -18.52
N ILE A 437 13.79 -26.44 -18.56
CA ILE A 437 12.67 -26.22 -17.63
C ILE A 437 13.05 -26.45 -16.14
N ASN A 438 14.06 -27.30 -15.90
CA ASN A 438 14.53 -27.65 -14.56
C ASN A 438 15.67 -26.75 -14.06
N ASP A 439 16.09 -25.76 -14.85
CA ASP A 439 17.15 -24.84 -14.44
C ASP A 439 16.67 -24.01 -13.23
N GLU A 440 17.57 -23.79 -12.28
CA GLU A 440 17.27 -22.99 -11.10
C GLU A 440 17.06 -21.52 -11.47
N THR A 441 15.95 -20.97 -11.03
CA THR A 441 15.60 -19.56 -11.23
C THR A 441 15.99 -18.75 -10.00
N LYS A 442 16.97 -17.88 -10.13
CA LYS A 442 17.23 -16.87 -9.11
C LYS A 442 16.19 -15.75 -9.19
N VAL A 443 15.68 -15.34 -8.04
CA VAL A 443 14.69 -14.27 -7.91
C VAL A 443 15.18 -13.20 -6.95
N TYR A 444 14.85 -11.95 -7.22
CA TYR A 444 15.28 -10.78 -6.44
C TYR A 444 14.07 -9.87 -6.16
N PRO A 445 14.11 -9.10 -5.05
CA PRO A 445 13.07 -8.08 -4.80
C PRO A 445 12.97 -7.11 -5.98
N LEU A 446 11.77 -6.82 -6.44
CA LEU A 446 11.52 -5.83 -7.48
C LEU A 446 10.55 -4.77 -6.94
N GLU A 447 11.10 -3.68 -6.47
CA GLU A 447 10.39 -2.62 -5.80
C GLU A 447 10.79 -1.26 -6.33
N LEU A 448 9.82 -0.39 -6.57
CA LEU A 448 10.02 0.99 -6.96
C LEU A 448 9.93 1.90 -5.74
N ASN A 449 11.02 2.60 -5.44
CA ASN A 449 11.09 3.62 -4.40
C ASN A 449 11.06 5.01 -5.01
N VAL A 450 10.44 5.96 -4.32
CA VAL A 450 10.48 7.39 -4.65
C VAL A 450 11.16 8.16 -3.52
N CYS A 451 12.03 9.09 -3.88
CA CYS A 451 12.70 10.00 -2.93
C CYS A 451 11.76 11.15 -2.57
N GLU A 452 11.52 11.36 -1.27
CA GLU A 452 10.66 12.46 -0.80
C GLU A 452 11.31 13.86 -0.95
N GLU A 453 12.63 13.94 -1.20
CA GLU A 453 13.35 15.20 -1.39
C GLU A 453 13.40 15.63 -2.86
N CYS A 454 13.85 14.76 -3.75
CA CYS A 454 14.06 15.10 -5.17
C CYS A 454 13.07 14.44 -6.12
N PHE A 455 12.19 13.56 -5.63
CA PHE A 455 11.20 12.80 -6.40
C PHE A 455 11.79 11.87 -7.47
N ASN A 456 13.07 11.51 -7.30
CA ASN A 456 13.67 10.46 -8.13
C ASN A 456 13.03 9.11 -7.84
N CYS A 457 12.73 8.35 -8.90
CA CYS A 457 12.26 6.98 -8.80
C CYS A 457 13.41 6.02 -9.11
N GLN A 458 13.60 5.02 -8.25
CA GLN A 458 14.67 4.03 -8.38
C GLN A 458 14.23 2.67 -7.85
N LEU A 459 14.89 1.60 -8.30
CA LEU A 459 14.72 0.30 -7.65
C LEU A 459 15.33 0.29 -6.25
N SER A 460 14.75 -0.54 -5.36
CA SER A 460 15.30 -0.81 -4.03
C SER A 460 16.60 -1.59 -4.08
N VAL A 461 16.81 -2.37 -5.15
CA VAL A 461 17.99 -3.20 -5.35
C VAL A 461 18.71 -2.86 -6.66
N VAL A 462 20.03 -3.09 -6.68
CA VAL A 462 20.84 -3.02 -7.91
C VAL A 462 21.63 -4.33 -8.01
N ILE A 463 21.28 -5.12 -9.01
CA ILE A 463 21.95 -6.39 -9.30
C ILE A 463 23.26 -6.09 -10.02
N ASN A 464 24.27 -6.91 -9.78
CA ASN A 464 25.56 -6.75 -10.46
C ASN A 464 25.37 -6.77 -11.98
N SER A 465 25.93 -5.75 -12.65
CA SER A 465 25.84 -5.59 -14.10
C SER A 465 26.39 -6.80 -14.86
N ASP A 466 27.44 -7.46 -14.34
CA ASP A 466 27.99 -8.67 -14.98
C ASP A 466 26.99 -9.84 -14.97
N GLU A 467 26.13 -9.94 -13.97
CA GLU A 467 25.09 -10.97 -13.93
C GLU A 467 23.99 -10.73 -14.97
N MET A 468 23.73 -9.46 -15.32
CA MET A 468 22.70 -9.07 -16.28
C MET A 468 23.19 -8.98 -17.72
N PHE A 469 24.43 -8.47 -17.95
CA PHE A 469 24.86 -8.03 -19.27
C PHE A 469 26.07 -8.83 -19.84
N SER A 470 26.71 -9.75 -19.11
CA SER A 470 27.89 -10.49 -19.62
C SER A 470 27.58 -11.30 -20.90
N ASN A 471 26.38 -11.79 -21.08
CA ASN A 471 25.86 -12.42 -22.31
C ASN A 471 24.44 -11.96 -22.54
N TYR A 472 24.30 -10.87 -23.33
CA TYR A 472 23.02 -10.18 -23.49
C TYR A 472 22.33 -10.60 -24.79
N LEU A 473 21.12 -11.15 -24.66
CA LEU A 473 20.37 -11.71 -25.79
C LEU A 473 19.58 -10.65 -26.58
N TYR A 474 19.45 -9.44 -26.04
CA TYR A 474 18.72 -8.38 -26.70
C TYR A 474 19.62 -7.68 -27.73
N GLN A 475 19.34 -7.89 -29.01
CA GLN A 475 20.01 -7.27 -30.14
C GLN A 475 19.12 -6.19 -30.72
N SER A 476 19.55 -4.94 -30.63
CA SER A 476 18.72 -3.76 -30.96
C SER A 476 18.42 -3.65 -32.45
N SER A 477 19.37 -4.07 -33.33
CA SER A 477 19.21 -3.97 -34.79
C SER A 477 18.19 -4.94 -35.40
N THR A 478 17.65 -5.89 -34.64
CA THR A 478 16.67 -6.86 -35.14
C THR A 478 15.33 -6.23 -35.54
N THR A 479 14.95 -5.12 -34.93
CA THR A 479 13.67 -4.45 -35.15
C THR A 479 13.77 -3.33 -36.18
N GLN A 480 12.96 -3.35 -37.23
CA GLN A 480 13.00 -2.35 -38.31
C GLN A 480 12.71 -0.93 -37.82
N SER A 481 11.68 -0.76 -37.00
CA SER A 481 11.31 0.56 -36.45
C SER A 481 12.44 1.18 -35.62
N PHE A 482 13.24 0.33 -34.93
CA PHE A 482 14.39 0.80 -34.18
C PHE A 482 15.55 1.26 -35.08
N ARG A 483 15.81 0.54 -36.16
CA ARG A 483 16.82 0.98 -37.18
C ARG A 483 16.41 2.33 -37.77
N GLU A 484 15.14 2.49 -38.16
CA GLU A 484 14.61 3.76 -38.70
C GLU A 484 14.72 4.89 -37.68
N HIS A 485 14.44 4.64 -36.40
CA HIS A 485 14.61 5.59 -35.31
C HIS A 485 16.05 6.17 -35.26
N PHE A 486 17.08 5.30 -35.26
CA PHE A 486 18.46 5.76 -35.22
C PHE A 486 18.93 6.44 -36.49
N ILE A 487 18.41 6.03 -37.67
CA ILE A 487 18.69 6.73 -38.94
C ILE A 487 18.15 8.17 -38.90
N LEU A 488 16.91 8.34 -38.41
CA LEU A 488 16.31 9.68 -38.30
C LEU A 488 17.02 10.52 -37.25
N ALA A 489 17.36 9.92 -36.11
CA ALA A 489 18.10 10.59 -35.05
C ALA A 489 19.48 11.07 -35.51
N ALA A 490 20.25 10.22 -36.17
CA ALA A 490 21.57 10.59 -36.69
C ALA A 490 21.49 11.78 -37.69
N LYS A 491 20.56 11.74 -38.65
CA LYS A 491 20.32 12.84 -39.59
C LYS A 491 20.01 14.17 -38.90
N LYS A 492 19.16 14.09 -37.86
CA LYS A 492 18.83 15.25 -37.02
C LYS A 492 20.05 15.79 -36.28
N TYR A 493 20.86 14.95 -35.65
CA TYR A 493 22.04 15.38 -34.91
C TYR A 493 23.09 16.01 -35.82
N ILE A 494 23.32 15.43 -37.03
CA ILE A 494 24.23 16.00 -38.04
C ILE A 494 23.78 17.41 -38.42
N SER A 495 22.51 17.60 -38.69
CA SER A 495 21.96 18.91 -39.05
C SER A 495 22.02 19.91 -37.89
N ASP A 496 21.49 19.53 -36.73
CA ASP A 496 21.34 20.44 -35.57
C ASP A 496 22.69 20.91 -35.01
N PHE A 497 23.68 20.01 -34.98
CA PHE A 497 25.02 20.30 -34.42
C PHE A 497 26.10 20.55 -35.48
N LYS A 498 25.70 20.62 -36.77
CA LYS A 498 26.61 20.87 -37.89
C LYS A 498 27.82 19.93 -37.90
N LEU A 499 27.57 18.64 -37.65
CA LEU A 499 28.60 17.60 -37.64
C LEU A 499 29.07 17.33 -39.08
N ASP A 500 30.39 17.12 -39.24
CA ASP A 500 30.99 16.68 -40.47
C ASP A 500 31.65 15.30 -40.33
N VAL A 501 32.16 14.73 -41.42
CA VAL A 501 32.77 13.39 -41.43
C VAL A 501 34.00 13.24 -40.56
N ASN A 502 34.62 14.35 -40.12
CA ASN A 502 35.76 14.37 -39.19
C ASN A 502 35.31 14.43 -37.71
N SER A 503 34.01 14.73 -37.45
CA SER A 503 33.48 14.82 -36.10
C SER A 503 33.60 13.48 -35.39
N TYR A 504 33.99 13.50 -34.10
CA TYR A 504 34.16 12.30 -33.30
C TYR A 504 32.87 12.00 -32.52
N ILE A 505 32.33 10.82 -32.75
CA ILE A 505 31.06 10.38 -32.18
C ILE A 505 31.29 9.17 -31.31
N ILE A 506 30.80 9.20 -30.04
CA ILE A 506 30.88 8.10 -29.11
C ILE A 506 29.44 7.65 -28.76
N ASP A 507 29.24 6.34 -28.74
CA ASP A 507 27.99 5.73 -28.25
C ASP A 507 28.27 4.84 -27.05
N VAL A 508 27.66 5.16 -25.91
CA VAL A 508 27.80 4.43 -24.64
C VAL A 508 26.63 3.45 -24.48
N GLY A 509 26.95 2.17 -24.27
CA GLY A 509 25.99 1.09 -24.36
C GLY A 509 25.56 0.87 -25.81
N SER A 510 26.57 0.80 -26.69
CA SER A 510 26.35 0.84 -28.15
C SER A 510 25.66 -0.40 -28.72
N ASN A 511 25.43 -1.44 -27.92
CA ASN A 511 24.82 -2.71 -28.30
C ASN A 511 25.57 -3.31 -29.53
N ASP A 512 24.87 -3.72 -30.56
CA ASP A 512 25.43 -4.22 -31.83
C ASP A 512 25.88 -3.10 -32.82
N GLY A 513 26.01 -1.86 -32.33
CA GLY A 513 26.45 -0.69 -33.07
C GLY A 513 25.31 0.04 -33.82
N ILE A 514 24.07 -0.25 -33.53
CA ILE A 514 22.90 0.32 -34.20
C ILE A 514 22.88 1.86 -34.18
N GLY A 515 23.31 2.52 -33.08
CA GLY A 515 23.36 3.98 -32.95
C GLY A 515 24.42 4.63 -33.83
N LEU A 516 25.54 3.91 -34.10
CA LEU A 516 26.69 4.39 -34.87
C LEU A 516 26.60 4.01 -36.35
N LYS A 517 25.89 2.96 -36.71
CA LYS A 517 25.76 2.49 -38.09
C LYS A 517 25.27 3.57 -39.08
N PRO A 518 24.28 4.42 -38.76
CA PRO A 518 23.87 5.50 -39.64
C PRO A 518 24.98 6.53 -39.92
N PHE A 519 25.84 6.82 -38.95
CA PHE A 519 26.99 7.71 -39.15
C PHE A 519 28.04 7.05 -40.04
N LEU A 520 28.35 5.75 -39.81
CA LEU A 520 29.25 5.00 -40.68
C LEU A 520 28.77 5.02 -42.14
N ASP A 521 27.47 4.78 -42.38
CA ASP A 521 26.86 4.77 -43.70
C ASP A 521 26.88 6.15 -44.39
N LEU A 522 26.96 7.23 -43.60
CA LEU A 522 27.13 8.61 -44.09
C LEU A 522 28.60 9.06 -44.21
N GLY A 523 29.57 8.15 -44.03
CA GLY A 523 30.98 8.40 -44.26
C GLY A 523 31.75 8.89 -43.02
N PHE A 524 31.19 8.88 -41.85
CA PHE A 524 31.92 9.21 -40.61
C PHE A 524 32.87 8.06 -40.24
N SER A 525 34.16 8.33 -40.10
CA SER A 525 35.17 7.34 -39.72
C SER A 525 35.58 7.40 -38.25
N ASN A 526 35.37 8.56 -37.61
CA ASN A 526 35.71 8.77 -36.20
C ASN A 526 34.47 8.40 -35.31
N ILE A 527 34.18 7.08 -35.21
CA ILE A 527 33.08 6.57 -34.42
C ILE A 527 33.61 5.53 -33.44
N GLN A 528 33.09 5.54 -32.22
CA GLN A 528 33.52 4.65 -31.14
C GLN A 528 32.33 4.15 -30.34
N GLY A 529 32.15 2.83 -30.28
CA GLY A 529 31.21 2.20 -29.33
C GLY A 529 31.89 1.81 -28.01
N ILE A 530 31.13 1.80 -26.94
CA ILE A 530 31.49 1.25 -25.63
C ILE A 530 30.38 0.30 -25.22
N GLU A 531 30.68 -1.02 -25.09
CA GLU A 531 29.65 -2.03 -24.87
C GLU A 531 30.14 -3.11 -23.88
N PRO A 532 29.45 -3.33 -22.74
CA PRO A 532 29.85 -4.33 -21.75
C PRO A 532 29.57 -5.77 -22.17
N ALA A 533 28.59 -6.01 -23.04
CA ALA A 533 28.26 -7.36 -23.53
C ALA A 533 29.24 -7.79 -24.64
N LYS A 534 30.08 -8.77 -24.31
CA LYS A 534 31.13 -9.25 -25.23
C LYS A 534 30.57 -9.70 -26.59
N ASN A 535 29.48 -10.46 -26.61
CA ASN A 535 28.85 -10.96 -27.83
C ASN A 535 28.35 -9.82 -28.74
N LEU A 536 27.87 -8.72 -28.20
CA LEU A 536 27.40 -7.56 -28.93
C LEU A 536 28.56 -6.67 -29.41
N ALA A 537 29.57 -6.44 -28.57
CA ALA A 537 30.77 -5.73 -28.92
C ALA A 537 31.53 -6.44 -30.08
N ASP A 538 31.68 -7.75 -30.02
CA ASP A 538 32.26 -8.57 -31.09
C ASP A 538 31.46 -8.45 -32.41
N LEU A 539 30.11 -8.44 -32.32
CA LEU A 539 29.25 -8.26 -33.48
C LEU A 539 29.38 -6.87 -34.12
N ALA A 540 29.41 -5.81 -33.28
CA ALA A 540 29.60 -4.45 -33.74
C ALA A 540 30.98 -4.29 -34.46
N ASN A 541 32.05 -4.83 -33.89
CA ASN A 541 33.39 -4.84 -34.47
C ASN A 541 33.41 -5.60 -35.81
N LYS A 542 32.73 -6.74 -35.90
CA LYS A 542 32.60 -7.49 -37.19
C LYS A 542 31.88 -6.68 -38.28
N ASN A 543 30.95 -5.81 -37.87
CA ASN A 543 30.19 -4.93 -38.74
C ASN A 543 30.93 -3.61 -39.08
N GLY A 544 32.21 -3.47 -38.71
CA GLY A 544 33.05 -2.33 -39.00
C GLY A 544 32.91 -1.14 -38.05
N ILE A 545 32.23 -1.32 -36.90
CA ILE A 545 32.03 -0.30 -35.88
C ILE A 545 33.03 -0.56 -34.72
N ASN A 546 34.06 0.28 -34.64
CA ASN A 546 35.09 0.16 -33.56
C ASN A 546 34.42 0.25 -32.19
N THR A 547 34.37 -0.86 -31.47
CA THR A 547 33.65 -0.96 -30.18
C THR A 547 34.60 -1.53 -29.11
N PHE A 548 34.77 -0.76 -28.04
CA PHE A 548 35.48 -1.16 -26.84
C PHE A 548 34.58 -2.09 -26.01
N HIS A 549 35.06 -3.29 -25.70
CA HIS A 549 34.38 -4.20 -24.82
C HIS A 549 34.67 -3.84 -23.34
N GLY A 550 33.70 -3.30 -22.66
CA GLY A 550 33.79 -2.90 -21.25
C GLY A 550 32.74 -1.84 -20.87
N TYR A 551 32.81 -1.46 -19.60
CA TYR A 551 31.99 -0.37 -19.06
C TYR A 551 32.64 0.99 -19.33
N LEU A 552 31.88 2.07 -19.16
CA LEU A 552 32.38 3.44 -19.22
C LEU A 552 33.17 3.77 -17.93
N ASP A 553 34.40 3.30 -17.86
CA ASP A 553 35.36 3.47 -16.78
C ASP A 553 36.67 4.12 -17.28
N GLU A 554 37.68 4.21 -16.41
CA GLU A 554 38.98 4.78 -16.75
C GLU A 554 39.67 4.05 -17.91
N LYS A 555 39.44 2.73 -18.11
CA LYS A 555 40.02 1.96 -19.21
C LYS A 555 39.44 2.36 -20.57
N ALA A 556 38.11 2.62 -20.59
CA ALA A 556 37.45 3.12 -21.76
C ALA A 556 37.82 4.58 -22.08
N LEU A 557 38.15 5.37 -21.05
CA LEU A 557 38.56 6.77 -21.20
C LEU A 557 39.98 6.96 -21.76
N ASN A 558 40.92 6.09 -21.39
CA ASN A 558 42.33 6.22 -21.72
C ASN A 558 42.68 6.34 -23.21
N PRO A 559 42.01 5.63 -24.14
CA PRO A 559 42.27 5.77 -25.58
C PRO A 559 41.74 7.09 -26.18
N ILE A 560 40.86 7.79 -25.52
CA ILE A 560 40.09 8.94 -26.05
C ILE A 560 40.79 10.26 -25.67
N LYS A 561 41.73 10.71 -26.49
CA LYS A 561 42.58 11.87 -26.19
C LYS A 561 41.94 13.24 -26.48
N ASN A 562 41.09 13.33 -27.47
CA ASN A 562 40.62 14.65 -28.02
C ASN A 562 39.19 15.05 -27.67
N GLY A 563 38.47 14.24 -26.89
CA GLY A 563 37.04 14.44 -26.60
C GLY A 563 36.11 14.32 -27.84
N ALA A 564 34.89 13.95 -27.57
CA ALA A 564 33.86 13.77 -28.60
C ALA A 564 33.13 15.07 -28.94
N ASP A 565 32.73 15.23 -30.20
CA ASP A 565 31.81 16.27 -30.64
C ASP A 565 30.38 15.91 -30.25
N LEU A 566 30.05 14.61 -30.34
CA LEU A 566 28.75 14.06 -29.94
C LEU A 566 28.94 12.78 -29.13
N LEU A 567 28.24 12.67 -27.98
CA LEU A 567 28.16 11.46 -27.19
C LEU A 567 26.70 11.03 -27.09
N LEU A 568 26.43 9.79 -27.44
CA LEU A 568 25.13 9.15 -27.35
C LEU A 568 25.07 8.24 -26.12
N ALA A 569 23.93 8.22 -25.46
CA ALA A 569 23.62 7.31 -24.34
C ALA A 569 22.13 6.93 -24.42
N SER A 570 21.81 6.02 -25.33
CA SER A 570 20.43 5.66 -25.65
C SER A 570 20.02 4.44 -24.85
N ASN A 571 19.07 4.60 -23.93
CA ASN A 571 18.52 3.56 -23.03
C ASN A 571 19.58 2.83 -22.18
N VAL A 572 20.69 3.50 -21.86
CA VAL A 572 21.77 2.97 -21.00
C VAL A 572 21.88 3.73 -19.68
N PHE A 573 21.56 5.02 -19.65
CA PHE A 573 21.74 5.85 -18.46
C PHE A 573 20.85 5.41 -17.28
N ALA A 574 19.72 4.78 -17.58
CA ALA A 574 18.83 4.18 -16.58
C ALA A 574 19.38 2.85 -15.97
N HIS A 575 20.39 2.23 -16.62
CA HIS A 575 20.96 0.93 -16.22
C HIS A 575 22.22 1.05 -15.34
N ALA A 576 22.79 2.24 -15.23
CA ALA A 576 24.06 2.45 -14.52
C ALA A 576 23.99 2.09 -13.03
N ASP A 577 24.97 1.36 -12.53
CA ASP A 577 25.12 1.07 -11.10
C ASP A 577 25.49 2.31 -10.29
N ASP A 578 26.34 3.18 -10.86
CA ASP A 578 26.71 4.49 -10.33
C ASP A 578 26.41 5.61 -11.36
N LEU A 579 25.24 6.24 -11.18
CA LEU A 579 24.77 7.33 -12.04
C LEU A 579 25.71 8.53 -12.06
N LYS A 580 26.31 8.86 -10.91
CA LYS A 580 27.21 10.02 -10.79
C LYS A 580 28.51 9.77 -11.53
N SER A 581 29.14 8.64 -11.29
CA SER A 581 30.38 8.24 -11.98
C SER A 581 30.19 8.19 -13.49
N MET A 582 29.07 7.61 -13.96
CA MET A 582 28.75 7.58 -15.39
C MET A 582 28.60 8.98 -15.99
N ALA A 583 27.83 9.87 -15.36
CA ALA A 583 27.63 11.23 -15.83
C ALA A 583 28.94 12.05 -15.83
N GLU A 584 29.78 11.88 -14.81
CA GLU A 584 31.11 12.51 -14.74
C GLU A 584 32.04 12.00 -15.84
N SER A 585 32.00 10.70 -16.15
CA SER A 585 32.76 10.10 -17.25
C SER A 585 32.28 10.60 -18.61
N MET A 586 30.97 10.67 -18.84
CA MET A 586 30.39 11.28 -20.05
C MET A 586 30.82 12.75 -20.20
N LYS A 587 30.82 13.50 -19.08
CA LYS A 587 31.29 14.90 -19.08
C LYS A 587 32.76 15.02 -19.47
N LYS A 588 33.61 14.10 -19.00
CA LYS A 588 35.06 14.09 -19.36
C LYS A 588 35.28 13.79 -20.85
N LEU A 589 34.46 12.92 -21.43
CA LEU A 589 34.59 12.45 -22.82
C LEU A 589 34.21 13.46 -23.87
N ILE A 590 33.40 14.47 -23.61
CA ILE A 590 33.00 15.46 -24.62
C ILE A 590 33.93 16.68 -24.61
N LYS A 591 34.06 17.30 -25.79
CA LYS A 591 34.69 18.64 -25.99
C LYS A 591 33.91 19.70 -25.18
N PRO A 592 34.51 20.89 -24.91
CA PRO A 592 33.77 22.01 -24.32
C PRO A 592 32.46 22.34 -25.04
N GLU A 593 32.46 22.35 -26.36
CA GLU A 593 31.31 22.64 -27.26
C GLU A 593 30.49 21.38 -27.59
N GLY A 594 31.00 20.17 -27.24
CA GLY A 594 30.39 18.89 -27.54
C GLY A 594 29.00 18.74 -26.88
N LYS A 595 28.21 17.86 -27.42
CA LYS A 595 26.87 17.59 -26.95
C LYS A 595 26.73 16.15 -26.47
N ILE A 596 25.88 15.96 -25.47
CA ILE A 596 25.47 14.63 -24.99
C ILE A 596 23.98 14.47 -25.31
N ILE A 597 23.61 13.32 -25.87
CA ILE A 597 22.22 12.93 -26.08
C ILE A 597 21.91 11.78 -25.13
N ILE A 598 20.95 11.99 -24.26
CA ILE A 598 20.50 10.97 -23.31
C ILE A 598 19.07 10.59 -23.67
N GLU A 599 18.86 9.34 -24.09
CA GLU A 599 17.51 8.77 -24.22
C GLU A 599 17.23 7.87 -23.04
N VAL A 600 16.12 8.11 -22.36
CA VAL A 600 15.69 7.31 -21.20
C VAL A 600 14.18 7.15 -21.19
N GLN A 601 13.72 6.03 -20.67
CA GLN A 601 12.30 5.79 -20.47
C GLN A 601 11.71 6.87 -19.55
N TYR A 602 10.53 7.36 -19.92
CA TYR A 602 9.87 8.46 -19.24
C TYR A 602 8.90 7.97 -18.17
N ILE A 603 9.22 8.19 -16.88
CA ILE A 603 8.38 7.73 -15.76
C ILE A 603 6.95 8.27 -15.83
N LEU A 604 6.73 9.48 -16.35
CA LEU A 604 5.41 10.07 -16.48
C LEU A 604 4.45 9.18 -17.29
N ASN A 605 4.94 8.60 -18.40
CA ASN A 605 4.14 7.69 -19.21
C ASN A 605 3.85 6.39 -18.46
N THR A 606 4.85 5.83 -17.76
CA THR A 606 4.66 4.64 -16.92
C THR A 606 3.58 4.86 -15.87
N LEU A 607 3.55 6.04 -15.23
CA LEU A 607 2.55 6.39 -14.22
C LEU A 607 1.16 6.60 -14.83
N LYS A 608 1.08 7.28 -16.01
CA LYS A 608 -0.19 7.55 -16.71
C LYS A 608 -0.84 6.29 -17.25
N ASP A 609 -0.03 5.45 -17.89
CA ASP A 609 -0.50 4.27 -18.63
C ASP A 609 -0.56 3.02 -17.74
N LEU A 610 -0.18 3.14 -16.48
CA LEU A 610 -0.06 2.04 -15.53
C LEU A 610 0.80 0.88 -16.07
N SER A 611 1.80 1.19 -16.89
CA SER A 611 2.66 0.21 -17.59
C SER A 611 3.78 -0.29 -16.66
N PHE A 612 3.39 -0.95 -15.56
CA PHE A 612 4.28 -1.46 -14.52
C PHE A 612 5.26 -2.53 -15.02
N ASP A 613 4.95 -3.17 -16.13
CA ASP A 613 5.80 -4.15 -16.81
C ASP A 613 7.08 -3.55 -17.41
N ASN A 614 7.17 -2.22 -17.45
CA ASN A 614 8.40 -1.49 -17.70
C ASN A 614 9.37 -1.51 -16.50
N ILE A 615 8.89 -1.96 -15.34
CA ILE A 615 9.69 -2.06 -14.11
C ILE A 615 10.31 -3.45 -14.04
N TYR A 616 11.63 -3.55 -14.24
CA TYR A 616 12.43 -4.75 -14.11
C TYR A 616 13.88 -4.41 -13.79
N HIS A 617 14.68 -5.37 -13.34
CA HIS A 617 15.96 -5.13 -12.66
C HIS A 617 17.03 -4.40 -13.48
N GLU A 618 16.95 -4.45 -14.80
CA GLU A 618 17.88 -3.73 -15.67
C GLU A 618 17.67 -2.20 -15.60
N HIS A 619 16.44 -1.74 -15.38
CA HIS A 619 16.10 -0.33 -15.21
C HIS A 619 16.25 0.08 -13.74
N THR A 620 17.45 0.39 -13.30
CA THR A 620 17.74 0.71 -11.91
C THR A 620 17.24 2.10 -11.48
N ASN A 621 16.97 3.00 -12.45
CA ASN A 621 16.46 4.36 -12.23
C ASN A 621 15.41 4.74 -13.27
N TYR A 622 14.35 5.44 -12.82
CA TYR A 622 13.23 5.88 -13.66
C TYR A 622 13.18 7.41 -13.69
N TRP A 623 13.38 7.98 -14.88
CA TRP A 623 13.61 9.41 -15.03
C TRP A 623 12.33 10.19 -15.32
N SER A 624 12.09 11.26 -14.56
CA SER A 624 11.32 12.42 -15.01
C SER A 624 12.26 13.46 -15.61
N ALA A 625 11.76 14.37 -16.44
CA ALA A 625 12.54 15.49 -16.92
C ALA A 625 13.03 16.35 -15.75
N THR A 626 12.17 16.59 -14.74
CA THR A 626 12.51 17.30 -13.50
C THR A 626 13.72 16.69 -12.80
N THR A 627 13.74 15.37 -12.59
CA THR A 627 14.84 14.71 -11.85
C THR A 627 16.11 14.65 -12.69
N LEU A 628 16.00 14.36 -13.98
CA LEU A 628 17.14 14.31 -14.90
C LEU A 628 17.83 15.67 -15.01
N ILE A 629 17.08 16.74 -15.23
CA ILE A 629 17.61 18.12 -15.32
C ILE A 629 18.33 18.52 -14.03
N ASN A 630 17.72 18.27 -12.87
CA ASN A 630 18.30 18.64 -11.59
C ASN A 630 19.55 17.83 -11.28
N PHE A 631 19.55 16.53 -11.55
CA PHE A 631 20.70 15.66 -11.36
C PHE A 631 21.90 16.10 -12.22
N LEU A 632 21.69 16.28 -13.50
CA LEU A 632 22.74 16.71 -14.43
C LEU A 632 23.27 18.11 -14.12
N ARG A 633 22.39 19.05 -13.74
CA ARG A 633 22.76 20.42 -13.35
C ARG A 633 23.73 20.41 -12.15
N ASN A 634 23.48 19.56 -11.16
CA ASN A 634 24.35 19.45 -9.98
C ASN A 634 25.77 18.95 -10.34
N LEU A 635 25.92 18.31 -11.48
CA LEU A 635 27.22 17.84 -12.04
C LEU A 635 27.83 18.82 -13.07
N GLY A 636 27.20 19.99 -13.29
CA GLY A 636 27.66 20.97 -14.28
C GLY A 636 27.41 20.54 -15.72
N LEU A 637 26.31 19.80 -15.93
CA LEU A 637 25.78 19.45 -17.25
C LEU A 637 24.39 20.08 -17.38
N TYR A 638 24.13 20.78 -18.47
CA TYR A 638 22.93 21.60 -18.65
C TYR A 638 22.08 21.07 -19.80
N VAL A 639 20.86 20.66 -19.46
CA VAL A 639 19.86 20.27 -20.46
C VAL A 639 19.32 21.52 -21.13
N PHE A 640 19.46 21.64 -22.43
CA PHE A 640 18.99 22.80 -23.19
C PHE A 640 17.78 22.53 -24.07
N SER A 641 17.48 21.26 -24.41
CA SER A 641 16.27 20.86 -25.13
C SER A 641 15.84 19.45 -24.70
N ILE A 642 14.54 19.12 -24.79
CA ILE A 642 13.99 17.78 -24.51
C ILE A 642 12.93 17.46 -25.55
N GLU A 643 12.98 16.24 -26.11
CA GLU A 643 11.96 15.67 -26.98
C GLU A 643 11.29 14.46 -26.33
N LYS A 644 9.99 14.30 -26.53
CA LYS A 644 9.30 13.03 -26.28
C LYS A 644 9.42 12.16 -27.51
N ILE A 645 9.73 10.89 -27.30
CA ILE A 645 9.90 9.89 -28.37
C ILE A 645 9.11 8.63 -28.04
N ASP A 646 8.55 7.97 -29.07
CA ASP A 646 7.63 6.83 -28.92
C ASP A 646 8.36 5.48 -28.82
N THR A 647 9.61 5.46 -28.35
CA THR A 647 10.34 4.22 -28.13
C THR A 647 10.04 3.64 -26.76
N HIS A 648 10.07 2.32 -26.63
CA HIS A 648 9.91 1.58 -25.36
C HIS A 648 8.64 1.89 -24.54
N GLY A 649 7.58 2.39 -25.18
CA GLY A 649 6.35 2.81 -24.49
C GLY A 649 6.38 4.25 -24.01
N GLY A 650 7.23 5.05 -24.63
CA GLY A 650 7.42 6.49 -24.38
C GLY A 650 8.68 6.79 -23.58
N SER A 651 9.56 7.54 -24.22
CA SER A 651 10.85 7.97 -23.68
C SER A 651 11.02 9.49 -23.83
N ILE A 652 12.03 10.03 -23.18
CA ILE A 652 12.51 11.39 -23.39
C ILE A 652 13.94 11.34 -23.92
N ARG A 653 14.23 12.24 -24.85
CA ARG A 653 15.57 12.52 -25.38
C ARG A 653 16.00 13.87 -24.88
N ALA A 654 17.01 13.92 -24.01
CA ALA A 654 17.56 15.14 -23.45
C ALA A 654 18.84 15.52 -24.21
N TYR A 655 18.90 16.77 -24.61
CA TYR A 655 20.06 17.40 -25.25
C TYR A 655 20.83 18.16 -24.19
N VAL A 656 22.10 17.79 -23.97
CA VAL A 656 22.89 18.23 -22.83
C VAL A 656 24.21 18.85 -23.26
N SER A 657 24.65 19.90 -22.58
CA SER A 657 25.89 20.61 -22.83
C SER A 657 26.63 20.96 -21.53
N LYS A 658 27.96 21.18 -21.62
CA LYS A 658 28.76 21.79 -20.54
C LYS A 658 28.54 23.33 -20.45
N ASP A 659 28.08 23.93 -21.53
CA ASP A 659 27.89 25.39 -21.59
C ASP A 659 26.62 25.82 -20.88
N LYS A 660 26.79 26.46 -19.72
CA LYS A 660 25.69 27.04 -18.94
C LYS A 660 24.95 28.19 -19.63
N LYS A 661 25.59 28.85 -20.63
CA LYS A 661 25.05 30.03 -21.29
C LYS A 661 24.17 29.66 -22.50
N LEU A 662 24.16 28.39 -22.88
CA LEU A 662 23.32 27.92 -23.99
C LEU A 662 21.84 28.20 -23.69
N ALA A 663 21.17 28.80 -24.72
CA ALA A 663 19.74 29.11 -24.56
C ALA A 663 18.94 27.82 -24.35
N ILE A 664 18.02 27.86 -23.35
CA ILE A 664 17.13 26.74 -23.05
C ILE A 664 15.92 26.87 -23.98
N ASP A 665 15.64 25.80 -24.73
CA ASP A 665 14.50 25.69 -25.62
C ASP A 665 13.17 25.63 -24.82
N GLU A 666 12.08 26.09 -25.46
CA GLU A 666 10.76 26.11 -24.88
C GLU A 666 10.25 24.70 -24.48
N SER A 667 10.70 23.66 -25.18
CA SER A 667 10.38 22.27 -24.92
C SER A 667 10.68 21.85 -23.47
N VAL A 668 11.76 22.38 -22.90
CA VAL A 668 12.13 22.12 -21.49
C VAL A 668 11.09 22.73 -20.54
N LYS A 669 10.60 23.93 -20.81
CA LYS A 669 9.57 24.57 -20.02
C LYS A 669 8.25 23.80 -20.09
N LEU A 670 7.82 23.47 -21.30
CA LEU A 670 6.55 22.76 -21.53
C LEU A 670 6.50 21.39 -20.84
N ILE A 671 7.59 20.61 -20.90
CA ILE A 671 7.62 19.29 -20.25
C ILE A 671 7.61 19.41 -18.74
N LEU A 672 8.28 20.41 -18.16
CA LEU A 672 8.27 20.66 -16.71
C LEU A 672 6.89 21.12 -16.21
N GLU A 673 6.17 21.93 -16.99
CA GLU A 673 4.80 22.35 -16.68
C GLU A 673 3.83 21.15 -16.71
N GLU A 674 3.97 20.26 -17.71
CA GLU A 674 3.17 19.02 -17.78
C GLU A 674 3.43 18.12 -16.55
N GLU A 675 4.70 17.91 -16.17
CA GLU A 675 5.06 17.13 -14.99
C GLU A 675 4.51 17.74 -13.70
N LEU A 676 4.61 19.06 -13.56
CA LEU A 676 4.07 19.78 -12.40
C LEU A 676 2.55 19.63 -12.31
N LYS A 677 1.85 19.80 -13.44
CA LYS A 677 0.38 19.63 -13.53
C LYS A 677 -0.05 18.19 -13.18
N PHE A 678 0.69 17.18 -13.64
CA PHE A 678 0.42 15.79 -13.30
C PHE A 678 0.69 15.48 -11.82
N GLY A 679 1.63 16.17 -11.21
CA GLY A 679 1.99 15.98 -9.80
C GLY A 679 3.23 15.12 -9.57
N ILE A 680 4.22 15.16 -10.46
CA ILE A 680 5.50 14.45 -10.30
C ILE A 680 6.22 14.81 -8.99
N LYS A 681 5.99 16.02 -8.44
CA LYS A 681 6.52 16.45 -7.14
C LYS A 681 5.56 16.18 -5.97
N ARG A 682 4.70 15.18 -6.07
CA ARG A 682 3.78 14.77 -4.99
C ARG A 682 3.94 13.27 -4.72
N LEU A 683 4.24 12.92 -3.48
CA LEU A 683 4.37 11.53 -3.05
C LEU A 683 3.09 10.73 -3.33
N SER A 684 1.91 11.34 -3.12
CA SER A 684 0.61 10.70 -3.37
C SER A 684 0.47 10.15 -4.78
N THR A 685 1.01 10.83 -5.80
CA THR A 685 0.98 10.38 -7.21
C THR A 685 1.59 8.97 -7.37
N TYR A 686 2.70 8.72 -6.71
CA TYR A 686 3.39 7.43 -6.77
C TYR A 686 2.73 6.34 -5.93
N LEU A 687 2.19 6.72 -4.77
CA LEU A 687 1.45 5.78 -3.91
C LEU A 687 0.12 5.35 -4.56
N GLU A 688 -0.56 6.27 -5.26
CA GLU A 688 -1.77 5.97 -6.03
C GLU A 688 -1.46 5.07 -7.23
N PHE A 689 -0.31 5.26 -7.89
CA PHE A 689 0.17 4.34 -8.91
C PHE A 689 0.30 2.91 -8.34
N GLY A 690 0.98 2.73 -7.21
CA GLY A 690 1.12 1.41 -6.58
C GLY A 690 -0.22 0.75 -6.30
N LYS A 691 -1.17 1.48 -5.71
CA LYS A 691 -2.54 0.98 -5.46
C LYS A 691 -3.28 0.60 -6.74
N SER A 692 -3.08 1.38 -7.81
CA SER A 692 -3.69 1.10 -9.11
C SER A 692 -3.15 -0.21 -9.71
N ILE A 693 -1.83 -0.47 -9.56
CA ILE A 693 -1.23 -1.72 -10.05
C ILE A 693 -1.74 -2.94 -9.26
N GLU A 694 -1.93 -2.82 -7.95
CA GLU A 694 -2.58 -3.87 -7.15
C GLU A 694 -4.00 -4.17 -7.66
N LYS A 695 -4.76 -3.13 -8.00
CA LYS A 695 -6.09 -3.29 -8.60
C LYS A 695 -6.04 -3.98 -9.96
N LEU A 696 -5.05 -3.66 -10.82
CA LEU A 696 -4.86 -4.37 -12.10
C LEU A 696 -4.62 -5.86 -11.89
N LYS A 697 -3.83 -6.25 -10.88
CA LYS A 697 -3.60 -7.67 -10.54
C LYS A 697 -4.89 -8.39 -10.17
N ILE A 698 -5.72 -7.78 -9.33
CA ILE A 698 -7.03 -8.33 -8.94
C ILE A 698 -7.92 -8.50 -10.16
N ASN A 699 -8.02 -7.48 -11.01
CA ASN A 699 -8.83 -7.51 -12.23
C ASN A 699 -8.33 -8.58 -13.20
N PHE A 700 -7.02 -8.63 -13.43
CA PHE A 700 -6.42 -9.64 -14.29
C PHE A 700 -6.79 -11.06 -13.82
N ASN A 701 -6.55 -11.38 -12.57
CA ASN A 701 -6.84 -12.72 -12.04
C ASN A 701 -8.33 -13.09 -12.19
N LYS A 702 -9.23 -12.14 -11.87
CA LYS A 702 -10.68 -12.32 -12.07
C LYS A 702 -11.06 -12.55 -13.53
N ASN A 703 -10.49 -11.79 -14.45
CA ASN A 703 -10.80 -11.88 -15.88
C ASN A 703 -10.16 -13.09 -16.53
N PHE A 704 -8.92 -13.42 -16.17
CA PHE A 704 -8.17 -14.54 -16.70
C PHE A 704 -8.81 -15.90 -16.32
N GLU A 705 -9.49 -15.96 -15.19
CA GLU A 705 -10.23 -17.17 -14.77
C GLU A 705 -11.21 -17.68 -15.83
N LYS A 706 -11.83 -16.76 -16.59
CA LYS A 706 -12.77 -17.10 -17.70
C LYS A 706 -12.11 -17.89 -18.83
N TYR A 707 -10.78 -17.80 -18.93
CA TYR A 707 -10.00 -18.41 -20.02
C TYR A 707 -9.22 -19.65 -19.60
N LYS A 708 -9.14 -19.99 -18.30
CA LYS A 708 -8.33 -21.11 -17.79
C LYS A 708 -8.67 -22.47 -18.41
N ASN A 709 -9.94 -22.68 -18.82
CA ASN A 709 -10.43 -23.91 -19.45
C ASN A 709 -10.43 -23.83 -20.99
N LYS A 710 -9.87 -22.78 -21.58
CA LYS A 710 -9.73 -22.59 -23.01
C LYS A 710 -8.35 -23.01 -23.49
N ASN A 711 -8.24 -23.35 -24.78
CA ASN A 711 -6.95 -23.60 -25.40
C ASN A 711 -6.28 -22.25 -25.75
N ILE A 712 -5.41 -21.77 -24.86
CA ILE A 712 -4.75 -20.46 -24.92
C ILE A 712 -3.29 -20.63 -25.29
N ILE A 713 -2.77 -19.73 -26.11
CA ILE A 713 -1.34 -19.52 -26.32
C ILE A 713 -1.02 -18.04 -26.17
N PHE A 714 0.15 -17.73 -25.60
CA PHE A 714 0.68 -16.38 -25.59
C PHE A 714 1.43 -16.06 -26.88
N TYR A 715 1.64 -14.77 -27.17
CA TYR A 715 2.45 -14.28 -28.30
C TYR A 715 3.41 -13.20 -27.86
N GLY A 716 4.69 -13.42 -28.12
CA GLY A 716 5.83 -12.60 -27.75
C GLY A 716 6.45 -12.99 -26.41
N SER A 717 7.75 -12.78 -26.28
CA SER A 717 8.50 -12.96 -25.04
C SER A 717 9.43 -11.75 -24.75
N PRO A 718 8.89 -10.50 -24.76
CA PRO A 718 9.68 -9.35 -24.35
C PRO A 718 10.02 -9.41 -22.86
N ALA A 719 11.04 -8.69 -22.39
CA ALA A 719 11.38 -8.56 -20.97
C ALA A 719 10.15 -8.24 -20.09
N LYS A 720 9.27 -7.36 -20.58
CA LYS A 720 8.01 -6.99 -19.92
C LYS A 720 7.10 -8.20 -19.64
N ALA A 721 7.10 -9.21 -20.51
CA ALA A 721 6.30 -10.42 -20.33
C ALA A 721 6.74 -11.21 -19.09
N THR A 722 8.04 -11.32 -18.84
CA THR A 722 8.58 -11.99 -17.65
C THR A 722 8.04 -11.35 -16.38
N THR A 723 8.15 -10.03 -16.25
CA THR A 723 7.63 -9.29 -15.09
C THR A 723 6.13 -9.48 -14.92
N LYS A 724 5.37 -9.32 -16.00
CA LYS A 724 3.90 -9.35 -15.98
C LYS A 724 3.35 -10.74 -15.62
N LEU A 725 3.85 -11.79 -16.27
CA LEU A 725 3.39 -13.16 -16.01
C LEU A 725 3.73 -13.63 -14.59
N ASN A 726 4.91 -13.26 -14.10
CA ASN A 726 5.31 -13.55 -12.72
C ASN A 726 4.47 -12.77 -11.69
N TYR A 727 4.24 -11.48 -11.93
CA TYR A 727 3.43 -10.65 -11.02
C TYR A 727 1.99 -11.12 -10.92
N PHE A 728 1.40 -11.57 -12.03
CA PHE A 728 0.05 -12.12 -12.07
C PHE A 728 -0.06 -13.56 -11.57
N ASN A 729 1.06 -14.20 -11.21
CA ASN A 729 1.11 -15.58 -10.73
C ASN A 729 0.47 -16.57 -11.72
N ILE A 730 0.84 -16.49 -13.00
CA ILE A 730 0.37 -17.43 -14.02
C ILE A 730 0.78 -18.86 -13.63
N ASP A 731 -0.13 -19.83 -13.87
CA ASP A 731 0.10 -21.25 -13.54
C ASP A 731 1.39 -21.75 -14.21
N LYS A 732 2.32 -22.25 -13.38
CA LYS A 732 3.62 -22.74 -13.81
C LYS A 732 3.46 -23.95 -14.74
N ASP A 733 4.35 -24.09 -15.72
CA ASP A 733 4.43 -25.24 -16.64
C ASP A 733 3.18 -25.48 -17.51
N LYS A 734 2.25 -24.51 -17.59
CA LYS A 734 0.95 -24.73 -18.25
C LYS A 734 0.84 -24.15 -19.66
N TYR A 735 1.58 -23.10 -19.95
CA TYR A 735 1.40 -22.30 -21.16
C TYR A 735 2.64 -22.27 -22.04
N GLN A 736 2.43 -21.93 -23.31
CA GLN A 736 3.47 -21.68 -24.31
C GLN A 736 3.33 -20.26 -24.84
N THR A 737 4.40 -19.68 -25.36
CA THR A 737 4.39 -18.40 -26.09
C THR A 737 5.02 -18.56 -27.46
N ILE A 738 4.41 -17.97 -28.48
CA ILE A 738 4.98 -17.89 -29.82
C ILE A 738 5.99 -16.75 -29.86
N GLU A 739 7.14 -16.98 -30.48
CA GLU A 739 8.18 -15.98 -30.64
C GLU A 739 8.74 -16.01 -32.06
N ASP A 740 9.06 -14.82 -32.60
CA ASP A 740 9.68 -14.66 -33.92
C ASP A 740 11.21 -14.55 -33.85
N ASN A 741 11.77 -14.27 -32.65
CA ASN A 741 13.22 -14.21 -32.47
C ASN A 741 13.80 -15.61 -32.23
N GLU A 742 14.55 -16.10 -33.21
CA GLU A 742 15.17 -17.44 -33.18
C GLU A 742 16.10 -17.67 -31.97
N LEU A 743 16.75 -16.64 -31.44
CA LEU A 743 17.64 -16.73 -30.27
C LEU A 743 16.90 -17.08 -28.97
N LYS A 744 15.60 -16.92 -28.94
CA LYS A 744 14.76 -17.19 -27.76
C LYS A 744 13.98 -18.52 -27.87
N ILE A 745 13.79 -19.02 -29.09
CA ILE A 745 13.04 -20.26 -29.32
C ILE A 745 13.71 -21.44 -28.65
N GLY A 746 12.91 -22.31 -28.02
CA GLY A 746 13.36 -23.47 -27.25
C GLY A 746 13.73 -23.16 -25.81
N LYS A 747 13.72 -21.91 -25.39
CA LYS A 747 13.97 -21.48 -24.01
C LYS A 747 12.65 -21.30 -23.22
N TYR A 748 12.77 -20.98 -21.93
CA TYR A 748 11.62 -20.81 -21.04
C TYR A 748 11.65 -19.45 -20.35
N ILE A 749 10.48 -18.82 -20.20
CA ILE A 749 10.35 -17.63 -19.35
C ILE A 749 10.53 -18.08 -17.89
N PRO A 750 11.49 -17.49 -17.16
CA PRO A 750 11.89 -17.97 -15.85
C PRO A 750 10.77 -17.90 -14.81
N ASN A 751 10.83 -18.81 -13.85
CA ASN A 751 9.92 -18.99 -12.71
C ASN A 751 8.49 -19.44 -13.09
N VAL A 752 7.87 -18.92 -14.15
CA VAL A 752 6.58 -19.39 -14.68
C VAL A 752 6.73 -20.54 -15.70
N ASN A 753 7.95 -20.79 -16.17
CA ASN A 753 8.32 -21.87 -17.09
C ASN A 753 7.47 -21.91 -18.37
N VAL A 754 7.09 -20.74 -18.91
CA VAL A 754 6.37 -20.67 -20.19
C VAL A 754 7.34 -20.97 -21.31
N GLU A 755 7.11 -22.05 -22.05
CA GLU A 755 7.94 -22.51 -23.18
C GLU A 755 7.82 -21.54 -24.36
N ILE A 756 8.95 -21.13 -24.92
CA ILE A 756 9.05 -20.22 -26.07
C ILE A 756 9.15 -21.06 -27.35
N CYS A 757 8.16 -21.01 -28.21
CA CYS A 757 8.03 -21.85 -29.38
C CYS A 757 8.07 -21.04 -30.68
N SER A 758 8.57 -21.63 -31.77
CA SER A 758 8.34 -21.10 -33.13
C SER A 758 6.93 -21.45 -33.59
N LYS A 759 6.41 -20.69 -34.55
CA LYS A 759 5.13 -20.99 -35.22
C LYS A 759 5.09 -22.40 -35.84
N ASN A 760 6.25 -22.90 -36.28
CA ASN A 760 6.37 -24.18 -36.99
C ASN A 760 6.38 -25.38 -36.02
N ASN A 761 6.68 -25.16 -34.73
CA ASN A 761 6.85 -26.22 -33.75
C ASN A 761 5.68 -26.30 -32.73
N LEU A 762 4.53 -25.74 -33.08
CA LEU A 762 3.37 -25.71 -32.18
C LEU A 762 2.81 -27.12 -32.00
N LYS A 763 2.64 -27.57 -30.75
CA LYS A 763 2.04 -28.90 -30.40
C LYS A 763 0.55 -28.97 -30.79
N LYS A 764 -0.13 -27.84 -30.98
CA LYS A 764 -1.52 -27.69 -31.38
C LYS A 764 -1.64 -26.61 -32.47
N SER A 765 -2.54 -26.82 -33.42
CA SER A 765 -2.71 -25.90 -34.56
C SER A 765 -3.92 -24.96 -34.44
N ASN A 766 -4.83 -25.18 -33.50
CA ASN A 766 -6.00 -24.37 -33.25
C ASN A 766 -6.07 -23.91 -31.81
N PHE A 767 -6.06 -22.62 -31.59
CA PHE A 767 -6.20 -22.00 -30.29
C PHE A 767 -7.52 -21.23 -30.21
N ASP A 768 -8.20 -21.34 -29.06
CA ASP A 768 -9.39 -20.54 -28.79
C ASP A 768 -9.04 -19.07 -28.70
N TYR A 769 -7.89 -18.78 -28.07
CA TYR A 769 -7.40 -17.38 -27.90
C TYR A 769 -5.89 -17.29 -28.04
N ILE A 770 -5.43 -16.20 -28.65
CA ILE A 770 -4.03 -15.76 -28.61
C ILE A 770 -3.98 -14.49 -27.74
N ILE A 771 -3.25 -14.54 -26.62
CA ILE A 771 -3.05 -13.42 -25.73
C ILE A 771 -1.69 -12.81 -26.04
N VAL A 772 -1.68 -11.59 -26.56
CA VAL A 772 -0.47 -10.90 -27.00
C VAL A 772 0.21 -10.23 -25.82
N LEU A 773 1.42 -10.71 -25.45
CA LEU A 773 2.27 -10.15 -24.41
C LEU A 773 3.04 -8.92 -24.90
N ALA A 774 3.46 -8.93 -26.17
CA ALA A 774 4.06 -7.80 -26.87
C ALA A 774 2.99 -6.80 -27.34
N TRP A 775 2.18 -6.30 -26.42
CA TRP A 775 0.97 -5.53 -26.65
C TRP A 775 1.16 -4.27 -27.51
N ASN A 776 2.37 -3.69 -27.53
CA ASN A 776 2.74 -2.55 -28.37
C ASN A 776 2.64 -2.89 -29.89
N PHE A 777 2.83 -4.16 -30.27
CA PHE A 777 2.80 -4.65 -31.64
C PHE A 777 1.52 -5.43 -31.93
N PHE A 778 0.48 -5.23 -31.15
CA PHE A 778 -0.75 -6.04 -31.21
C PHE A 778 -1.37 -6.09 -32.63
N ASP A 779 -1.53 -4.94 -33.28
CA ASP A 779 -2.23 -4.85 -34.57
C ASP A 779 -1.42 -5.54 -35.68
N GLU A 780 -0.10 -5.40 -35.64
CA GLU A 780 0.82 -6.07 -36.54
C GLU A 780 0.79 -7.59 -36.32
N ILE A 781 0.92 -8.02 -35.08
CA ILE A 781 0.86 -9.45 -34.70
C ILE A 781 -0.47 -10.06 -35.13
N LYS A 782 -1.57 -9.40 -34.84
CA LYS A 782 -2.92 -9.87 -35.22
C LYS A 782 -3.05 -9.99 -36.73
N LYS A 783 -2.61 -8.99 -37.49
CA LYS A 783 -2.66 -8.98 -38.97
C LYS A 783 -1.89 -10.16 -39.58
N ASN A 784 -0.69 -10.41 -39.04
CA ASN A 784 0.24 -11.42 -39.58
C ASN A 784 -0.09 -12.86 -39.15
N ASN A 785 -0.96 -13.05 -38.15
CA ASN A 785 -1.21 -14.34 -37.52
C ASN A 785 -2.69 -14.75 -37.45
N ASN A 786 -3.57 -14.12 -38.22
CA ASN A 786 -5.02 -14.36 -38.21
C ASN A 786 -5.44 -15.81 -38.59
N ARG A 787 -4.49 -16.61 -39.11
CA ARG A 787 -4.69 -18.05 -39.42
C ARG A 787 -4.60 -18.93 -38.18
N LEU A 788 -3.91 -18.49 -37.09
CA LEU A 788 -3.69 -19.28 -35.88
C LEU A 788 -4.88 -19.24 -34.91
N SER A 789 -5.62 -18.15 -34.91
CA SER A 789 -6.88 -17.98 -34.16
C SER A 789 -7.68 -16.82 -34.76
N LYS A 790 -8.99 -16.81 -34.50
CA LYS A 790 -9.85 -15.66 -34.79
C LYS A 790 -9.91 -14.67 -33.62
N ASN A 791 -9.51 -15.10 -32.42
CA ASN A 791 -9.64 -14.33 -31.18
C ASN A 791 -8.27 -13.94 -30.64
N PHE A 792 -7.96 -12.66 -30.78
CA PHE A 792 -6.76 -12.02 -30.20
C PHE A 792 -7.15 -11.08 -29.09
N LEU A 793 -6.42 -11.13 -27.96
CA LEU A 793 -6.56 -10.26 -26.81
C LEU A 793 -5.21 -9.61 -26.50
N LYS A 794 -5.22 -8.36 -26.15
CA LYS A 794 -4.05 -7.75 -25.46
C LYS A 794 -4.05 -8.25 -24.03
N ILE A 795 -2.88 -8.58 -23.48
CA ILE A 795 -2.80 -8.92 -22.05
C ILE A 795 -3.35 -7.78 -21.18
N THR A 796 -3.16 -6.52 -21.59
CA THR A 796 -3.68 -5.32 -20.93
C THR A 796 -5.20 -5.19 -20.92
N ASP A 797 -5.92 -5.89 -21.84
CA ASP A 797 -7.39 -5.90 -21.81
C ASP A 797 -7.92 -6.69 -20.61
N LEU A 798 -7.17 -7.71 -20.17
CA LEU A 798 -7.52 -8.50 -18.98
C LEU A 798 -7.35 -7.74 -17.66
N GLU A 799 -6.64 -6.62 -17.67
CA GLU A 799 -6.38 -5.76 -16.51
C GLU A 799 -7.52 -4.77 -16.22
N LYS A 800 -8.47 -4.62 -17.14
CA LYS A 800 -9.59 -3.66 -17.04
C LYS A 800 -10.68 -4.16 -16.09
N ASP A 801 -11.44 -3.23 -15.49
CA ASP A 801 -12.53 -3.54 -14.54
C ASP A 801 -13.65 -4.40 -15.19
N GLN A 802 -13.93 -4.19 -16.49
CA GLN A 802 -14.87 -4.99 -17.28
C GLN A 802 -14.26 -5.29 -18.65
N ILE A 803 -14.35 -6.55 -19.06
CA ILE A 803 -14.10 -6.93 -20.46
C ILE A 803 -15.46 -6.81 -21.18
N ASN A 804 -15.58 -5.81 -22.04
CA ASN A 804 -16.72 -5.70 -22.96
C ASN A 804 -16.64 -6.79 -24.04
#